data_68059a6e1ad6287b5b40c2d883661279
#
_entry.id   68059a6e1ad6287b5b40c2d883661279
#
_cell.length_a   1.000
_cell.length_b   1.000
_cell.length_c   1.000
_cell.angle_alpha   90.00
_cell.angle_beta   90.00
_cell.angle_gamma   90.00
#
_symmetry.space_group_name_H-M   'P 1'
#
loop_
_entity.id
_entity.type
_entity.pdbx_description
1 polymer ?
#
loop_
_entity_poly.entity_id
_entity_poly.type
_entity_poly.pdbx_seq_one_letter_code
_entity_poly.pdbx_strand_id
1 'polypeptide(L)'
;MDIKEQISQLREALSQHNYNYYVLDEPSISDFEFDTKLKQLQDLEAAYPQYYDASSPTLRVGGAVTKNFETIVHAQRMYSLDNSYSKEDLMDWETRLRKMVDGAIQYTCELKYDGASISLTYENGLLVQALTRGDGTQGDNVTANIKTIKSVPLKLRGDYPDKFEIRGEIVLPFEGFNTMNAERIAAGEEPYKNPRNTASGSLKLQDSAEVAKRPLECLLYSIVGENTDLKTQFENLEKARSWGFKVPTIAKLTDSIDGVLEFVNYWDTHRHELPYETDGVVVKVNSLFQQAELGYTAKAPRWAMAYKFKAEQVSTRLEHISYQVGRTGAITPVANLQPVELAGTIVKRASLHNADQIEKLDVRVGDWVYVEKGGEIIPKIMGVDLDRRASDTPKTVYLTACPECETPLVRKEGEAHHYCPNDKGCSPQIIGRIQHYISRKALDIEGLGGETVALLVNEGLILDYADLYELTTDQIIHLDRMAEKSADNLVNGVQASKDIPFERVLFGLGIRYVGETVAKKLAKHYKSIEALSKATLEDLETVDEIGIRIAESVVDFFSKEANVQMVSRLILYGLQLQLSEEALSNQTTQLEGLRFVVSGVFETVSRDELKALIDSNGGKVVSSISAKTSYVVAGANMGPSKRTKAETLKVPIISEQEFLEMLM
;
A
#
# COMPACT_ATOMS: atom_id res chain seq x y z
N MET A 1 -17.28 44.24 -23.43
CA MET A 1 -16.74 42.86 -23.30
C MET A 1 -17.93 41.96 -23.03
N ASP A 2 -18.05 40.86 -23.74
CA ASP A 2 -19.11 39.89 -23.50
C ASP A 2 -18.87 39.22 -22.13
N ILE A 3 -19.95 38.92 -21.40
CA ILE A 3 -19.88 38.34 -20.07
C ILE A 3 -19.13 36.99 -20.08
N LYS A 4 -19.34 36.18 -21.11
CA LYS A 4 -18.62 34.93 -21.31
C LYS A 4 -17.12 35.14 -21.42
N GLU A 5 -16.72 36.17 -22.17
CA GLU A 5 -15.31 36.54 -22.35
C GLU A 5 -14.71 37.05 -21.04
N GLN A 6 -15.44 37.84 -20.26
CA GLN A 6 -15.02 38.33 -18.95
C GLN A 6 -14.80 37.18 -17.94
N ILE A 7 -15.72 36.21 -17.87
CA ILE A 7 -15.58 35.01 -17.04
C ILE A 7 -14.33 34.22 -17.46
N SER A 8 -14.13 34.01 -18.77
CA SER A 8 -12.97 33.27 -19.29
C SER A 8 -11.65 33.94 -18.93
N GLN A 9 -11.54 35.26 -19.09
CA GLN A 9 -10.34 36.02 -18.74
C GLN A 9 -10.03 35.99 -17.23
N LEU A 10 -11.06 36.08 -16.38
CA LEU A 10 -10.89 36.00 -14.93
C LEU A 10 -10.41 34.60 -14.51
N ARG A 11 -10.98 33.55 -15.09
CA ARG A 11 -10.53 32.16 -14.84
C ARG A 11 -9.07 31.95 -15.21
N GLU A 12 -8.68 32.42 -16.40
CA GLU A 12 -7.31 32.32 -16.91
C GLU A 12 -6.33 33.09 -16.01
N ALA A 13 -6.66 34.34 -15.68
CA ALA A 13 -5.83 35.17 -14.82
C ALA A 13 -5.65 34.54 -13.40
N LEU A 14 -6.73 34.11 -12.76
CA LEU A 14 -6.69 33.48 -11.45
C LEU A 14 -5.94 32.14 -11.48
N SER A 15 -6.09 31.36 -12.54
CA SER A 15 -5.34 30.11 -12.73
C SER A 15 -3.85 30.37 -12.90
N GLN A 16 -3.46 31.45 -13.60
CA GLN A 16 -2.08 31.87 -13.74
C GLN A 16 -1.48 32.36 -12.41
N HIS A 17 -2.24 33.18 -11.65
CA HIS A 17 -1.79 33.64 -10.32
C HIS A 17 -1.63 32.49 -9.32
N ASN A 18 -2.55 31.52 -9.30
CA ASN A 18 -2.41 30.29 -8.51
C ASN A 18 -1.15 29.52 -8.88
N TYR A 19 -0.87 29.36 -10.17
CA TYR A 19 0.32 28.67 -10.65
C TYR A 19 1.60 29.38 -10.21
N ASN A 20 1.66 30.69 -10.38
CA ASN A 20 2.83 31.48 -9.97
C ASN A 20 3.07 31.36 -8.45
N TYR A 21 2.02 31.46 -7.65
CA TYR A 21 2.13 31.43 -6.19
C TYR A 21 2.44 30.02 -5.64
N TYR A 22 1.62 28.99 -6.02
CA TYR A 22 1.67 27.67 -5.38
C TYR A 22 2.61 26.66 -6.05
N VAL A 23 3.00 26.89 -7.30
CA VAL A 23 3.86 25.98 -8.06
C VAL A 23 5.25 26.56 -8.30
N LEU A 24 5.32 27.84 -8.67
CA LEU A 24 6.59 28.53 -8.92
C LEU A 24 7.16 29.22 -7.69
N ASP A 25 6.38 29.39 -6.62
CA ASP A 25 6.72 30.17 -5.42
C ASP A 25 7.08 31.65 -5.76
N GLU A 26 6.48 32.22 -6.84
CA GLU A 26 6.71 33.57 -7.36
C GLU A 26 5.38 34.35 -7.45
N PRO A 27 4.87 34.92 -6.33
CA PRO A 27 3.61 35.66 -6.34
C PRO A 27 3.68 36.88 -7.26
N SER A 28 2.69 37.01 -8.14
CA SER A 28 2.61 38.10 -9.16
C SER A 28 1.63 39.20 -8.81
N ILE A 29 0.75 39.01 -7.83
CA ILE A 29 -0.20 39.99 -7.29
C ILE A 29 -0.31 39.83 -5.76
N SER A 30 -0.88 40.82 -5.09
CA SER A 30 -1.17 40.73 -3.66
C SER A 30 -2.38 39.82 -3.37
N ASP A 31 -2.47 39.27 -2.15
CA ASP A 31 -3.60 38.44 -1.70
C ASP A 31 -4.93 39.20 -1.85
N PHE A 32 -4.96 40.51 -1.53
CA PHE A 32 -6.14 41.33 -1.65
C PHE A 32 -6.62 41.46 -3.12
N GLU A 33 -5.70 41.61 -4.07
CA GLU A 33 -6.05 41.67 -5.50
C GLU A 33 -6.55 40.33 -6.00
N PHE A 34 -5.95 39.23 -5.52
CA PHE A 34 -6.39 37.87 -5.84
C PHE A 34 -7.81 37.64 -5.33
N ASP A 35 -8.08 37.91 -4.06
CA ASP A 35 -9.39 37.73 -3.42
C ASP A 35 -10.48 38.57 -4.08
N THR A 36 -10.14 39.80 -4.48
CA THR A 36 -11.05 40.67 -5.21
C THR A 36 -11.46 40.09 -6.56
N LYS A 37 -10.49 39.57 -7.33
CA LYS A 37 -10.75 38.90 -8.61
C LYS A 37 -11.53 37.59 -8.45
N LEU A 38 -11.21 36.81 -7.41
CA LEU A 38 -11.90 35.57 -7.10
C LEU A 38 -13.37 35.82 -6.75
N LYS A 39 -13.64 36.83 -5.92
CA LYS A 39 -14.99 37.23 -5.56
C LYS A 39 -15.77 37.71 -6.79
N GLN A 40 -15.15 38.50 -7.65
CA GLN A 40 -15.78 38.96 -8.90
C GLN A 40 -16.15 37.76 -9.81
N LEU A 41 -15.27 36.76 -9.91
CA LEU A 41 -15.56 35.56 -10.69
C LEU A 41 -16.70 34.76 -10.07
N GLN A 42 -16.72 34.57 -8.73
CA GLN A 42 -17.79 33.87 -8.02
C GLN A 42 -19.15 34.51 -8.27
N ASP A 43 -19.23 35.86 -8.20
CA ASP A 43 -20.47 36.60 -8.41
C ASP A 43 -20.97 36.47 -9.87
N LEU A 44 -20.05 36.50 -10.84
CA LEU A 44 -20.38 36.27 -12.25
C LEU A 44 -20.83 34.84 -12.53
N GLU A 45 -20.16 33.83 -11.99
CA GLU A 45 -20.55 32.41 -12.17
C GLU A 45 -21.90 32.11 -11.51
N ALA A 46 -22.19 32.70 -10.35
CA ALA A 46 -23.49 32.60 -9.71
C ALA A 46 -24.62 33.26 -10.52
N ALA A 47 -24.34 34.42 -11.14
CA ALA A 47 -25.30 35.15 -11.98
C ALA A 47 -25.52 34.45 -13.34
N TYR A 48 -24.55 33.71 -13.85
CA TYR A 48 -24.57 33.10 -15.19
C TYR A 48 -24.20 31.60 -15.15
N PRO A 49 -25.02 30.75 -14.51
CA PRO A 49 -24.72 29.31 -14.32
C PRO A 49 -24.59 28.50 -15.63
N GLN A 50 -25.09 29.04 -16.75
CA GLN A 50 -24.90 28.43 -18.07
C GLN A 50 -23.43 28.40 -18.53
N TYR A 51 -22.56 29.19 -17.92
CA TYR A 51 -21.12 29.22 -18.19
C TYR A 51 -20.32 28.39 -17.15
N TYR A 52 -20.98 27.42 -16.48
CA TYR A 52 -20.30 26.52 -15.55
C TYR A 52 -19.08 25.85 -16.21
N ASP A 53 -18.00 25.75 -15.44
CA ASP A 53 -16.77 25.09 -15.83
C ASP A 53 -16.20 24.31 -14.64
N ALA A 54 -16.06 22.99 -14.79
CA ALA A 54 -15.54 22.09 -13.75
C ALA A 54 -14.08 22.37 -13.34
N SER A 55 -13.36 23.17 -14.13
CA SER A 55 -11.98 23.60 -13.85
C SER A 55 -11.87 25.02 -13.26
N SER A 56 -13.00 25.68 -12.94
CA SER A 56 -12.96 27.04 -12.40
C SER A 56 -12.18 27.12 -11.07
N PRO A 57 -11.31 28.14 -10.90
CA PRO A 57 -10.66 28.39 -9.62
C PRO A 57 -11.61 28.59 -8.43
N THR A 58 -12.87 28.98 -8.69
CA THR A 58 -13.90 29.16 -7.65
C THR A 58 -14.27 27.84 -6.97
N LEU A 59 -14.09 26.68 -7.63
CA LEU A 59 -14.36 25.36 -7.07
C LEU A 59 -13.33 24.92 -6.01
N ARG A 60 -12.21 25.63 -5.87
CA ARG A 60 -11.21 25.39 -4.82
C ARG A 60 -11.66 25.82 -3.42
N VAL A 61 -12.77 26.51 -3.30
CA VAL A 61 -13.30 27.02 -2.00
C VAL A 61 -13.93 25.89 -1.17
N GLY A 62 -14.23 24.74 -1.78
CA GLY A 62 -14.87 23.62 -1.09
C GLY A 62 -16.39 23.84 -0.90
N GLY A 63 -17.00 22.98 -0.08
CA GLY A 63 -18.43 23.02 0.27
C GLY A 63 -19.21 21.77 -0.14
N ALA A 64 -18.55 20.77 -0.72
CA ALA A 64 -19.15 19.45 -0.91
C ALA A 64 -18.99 18.63 0.38
N VAL A 65 -20.11 18.23 0.97
CA VAL A 65 -20.13 17.33 2.12
C VAL A 65 -20.31 15.90 1.63
N THR A 66 -19.29 15.07 1.82
CA THR A 66 -19.28 13.66 1.44
C THR A 66 -19.61 12.83 2.69
N LYS A 67 -20.74 12.12 2.71
CA LYS A 67 -21.11 11.29 3.87
C LYS A 67 -20.20 10.07 4.03
N ASN A 68 -19.83 9.39 2.91
CA ASN A 68 -18.89 8.28 2.87
C ASN A 68 -18.06 8.44 1.58
N PHE A 69 -16.77 8.09 1.64
CA PHE A 69 -15.93 8.03 0.46
C PHE A 69 -16.19 6.71 -0.27
N GLU A 70 -16.50 6.80 -1.56
CA GLU A 70 -16.60 5.63 -2.41
C GLU A 70 -15.21 4.97 -2.56
N THR A 71 -15.14 3.66 -2.40
CA THR A 71 -13.92 2.90 -2.66
C THR A 71 -13.89 2.47 -4.12
N ILE A 72 -12.82 2.81 -4.84
CA ILE A 72 -12.65 2.55 -6.28
C ILE A 72 -11.38 1.73 -6.49
N VAL A 73 -11.46 0.76 -7.39
CA VAL A 73 -10.31 -0.05 -7.83
C VAL A 73 -9.38 0.80 -8.69
N HIS A 74 -8.07 0.76 -8.40
CA HIS A 74 -7.07 1.46 -9.19
C HIS A 74 -6.96 0.84 -10.59
N ALA A 75 -6.89 1.66 -11.64
CA ALA A 75 -6.63 1.20 -12.99
C ALA A 75 -5.26 0.47 -13.07
N GLN A 76 -4.28 0.99 -12.34
CA GLN A 76 -3.00 0.32 -12.13
C GLN A 76 -2.67 0.28 -10.64
N ARG A 77 -2.27 -0.89 -10.13
CA ARG A 77 -1.97 -1.10 -8.71
C ARG A 77 -0.95 -0.10 -8.18
N MET A 78 -1.18 0.44 -6.98
CA MET A 78 -0.23 1.28 -6.25
C MET A 78 0.65 0.40 -5.35
N TYR A 79 1.90 0.19 -5.77
CA TYR A 79 2.85 -0.64 -5.04
C TYR A 79 3.53 0.13 -3.91
N SER A 80 3.93 -0.60 -2.87
CA SER A 80 4.92 -0.13 -1.90
C SER A 80 6.33 -0.25 -2.51
N LEU A 81 7.33 0.33 -1.87
CA LEU A 81 8.74 0.17 -2.25
C LEU A 81 9.42 -0.80 -1.29
N ASP A 82 10.39 -1.57 -1.80
CA ASP A 82 11.31 -2.30 -0.94
C ASP A 82 12.29 -1.32 -0.29
N ASN A 83 12.68 -1.60 0.96
CA ASN A 83 13.57 -0.73 1.73
C ASN A 83 15.02 -1.23 1.68
N SER A 84 15.94 -0.28 1.70
CA SER A 84 17.37 -0.50 1.94
C SER A 84 17.87 0.47 3.01
N TYR A 85 18.94 0.06 3.72
CA TYR A 85 19.51 0.82 4.84
C TYR A 85 21.04 0.92 4.75
N SER A 86 21.66 0.26 3.76
CA SER A 86 23.10 0.18 3.61
C SER A 86 23.54 0.28 2.14
N LYS A 87 24.84 0.53 1.94
CA LYS A 87 25.47 0.45 0.61
C LYS A 87 25.36 -0.95 0.04
N GLU A 88 25.54 -1.95 0.86
CA GLU A 88 25.50 -3.38 0.50
C GLU A 88 24.12 -3.75 -0.06
N ASP A 89 23.04 -3.29 0.57
CA ASP A 89 21.67 -3.52 0.09
C ASP A 89 21.47 -2.97 -1.33
N LEU A 90 21.98 -1.75 -1.61
CA LEU A 90 21.91 -1.13 -2.94
C LEU A 90 22.76 -1.88 -3.97
N MET A 91 23.95 -2.33 -3.60
CA MET A 91 24.82 -3.13 -4.48
C MET A 91 24.21 -4.49 -4.82
N ASP A 92 23.58 -5.14 -3.84
CA ASP A 92 22.85 -6.39 -4.05
C ASP A 92 21.62 -6.17 -4.94
N TRP A 93 20.93 -5.05 -4.78
CA TRP A 93 19.84 -4.67 -5.66
C TRP A 93 20.34 -4.44 -7.10
N GLU A 94 21.38 -3.66 -7.30
CA GLU A 94 21.99 -3.46 -8.63
C GLU A 94 22.43 -4.79 -9.27
N THR A 95 23.03 -5.69 -8.48
CA THR A 95 23.44 -7.02 -8.95
C THR A 95 22.26 -7.83 -9.47
N ARG A 96 21.09 -7.73 -8.80
CA ARG A 96 19.85 -8.37 -9.27
C ARG A 96 19.33 -7.73 -10.55
N LEU A 97 19.36 -6.39 -10.66
CA LEU A 97 18.94 -5.67 -11.87
C LEU A 97 19.76 -6.08 -13.08
N ARG A 98 21.10 -6.10 -12.95
CA ARG A 98 22.05 -6.47 -14.03
C ARG A 98 21.89 -7.90 -14.54
N LYS A 99 21.23 -8.78 -13.79
CA LYS A 99 20.88 -10.13 -14.26
C LYS A 99 19.61 -10.16 -15.13
N MET A 100 18.81 -9.09 -15.10
CA MET A 100 17.49 -9.05 -15.71
C MET A 100 17.41 -8.10 -16.91
N VAL A 101 18.23 -7.06 -16.93
CA VAL A 101 18.27 -6.09 -18.02
C VAL A 101 19.69 -5.91 -18.56
N ASP A 102 19.77 -5.56 -19.84
CA ASP A 102 21.02 -5.33 -20.53
C ASP A 102 21.38 -3.84 -20.60
N GLY A 103 22.64 -3.58 -20.88
CA GLY A 103 23.16 -2.23 -21.06
C GLY A 103 23.50 -1.50 -19.76
N ALA A 104 23.80 -0.23 -19.88
CA ALA A 104 24.07 0.64 -18.75
C ALA A 104 22.79 0.95 -18.00
N ILE A 105 22.85 0.94 -16.66
CA ILE A 105 21.76 1.36 -15.80
C ILE A 105 22.09 2.74 -15.28
N GLN A 106 21.16 3.67 -15.48
CA GLN A 106 21.20 5.02 -14.93
C GLN A 106 20.10 5.14 -13.88
N TYR A 107 20.36 5.89 -12.82
CA TYR A 107 19.45 6.05 -11.68
C TYR A 107 18.96 7.48 -11.55
N THR A 108 17.66 7.63 -11.29
CA THR A 108 17.05 8.87 -10.81
C THR A 108 16.88 8.77 -9.31
N CYS A 109 17.49 9.69 -8.55
CA CYS A 109 17.36 9.81 -7.11
C CYS A 109 16.36 10.93 -6.80
N GLU A 110 15.32 10.62 -6.05
CA GLU A 110 14.28 11.54 -5.63
C GLU A 110 14.15 11.49 -4.10
N LEU A 111 13.74 12.58 -3.46
CA LEU A 111 13.44 12.54 -2.04
C LEU A 111 12.20 11.69 -1.78
N LYS A 112 12.23 10.93 -0.70
CA LYS A 112 11.07 10.17 -0.22
C LYS A 112 10.27 11.04 0.72
N TYR A 113 9.25 11.70 0.17
CA TYR A 113 8.36 12.57 0.94
C TYR A 113 7.52 11.75 1.90
N ASP A 114 7.34 12.24 3.12
CA ASP A 114 6.55 11.57 4.15
C ASP A 114 5.16 12.21 4.28
N GLY A 115 4.18 11.61 3.62
CA GLY A 115 2.82 12.12 3.50
C GLY A 115 1.78 11.04 3.25
N ALA A 116 0.79 11.35 2.43
CA ALA A 116 -0.26 10.45 1.98
C ALA A 116 -0.20 10.29 0.46
N SER A 117 0.08 9.07 0.00
CA SER A 117 0.14 8.78 -1.44
C SER A 117 -1.21 8.94 -2.12
N ILE A 118 -1.20 9.53 -3.30
CA ILE A 118 -2.36 9.86 -4.11
C ILE A 118 -2.14 9.45 -5.57
N SER A 119 -3.19 8.98 -6.24
CA SER A 119 -3.26 8.82 -7.70
C SER A 119 -4.27 9.80 -8.26
N LEU A 120 -3.86 10.59 -9.25
CA LEU A 120 -4.66 11.59 -9.93
C LEU A 120 -4.88 11.16 -11.37
N THR A 121 -6.13 11.09 -11.81
CA THR A 121 -6.48 10.79 -13.20
C THR A 121 -6.89 12.07 -13.92
N TYR A 122 -6.26 12.31 -15.06
CA TYR A 122 -6.59 13.41 -15.95
C TYR A 122 -7.15 12.87 -17.27
N GLU A 123 -8.22 13.50 -17.76
CA GLU A 123 -8.80 13.26 -19.07
C GLU A 123 -8.97 14.60 -19.80
N ASN A 124 -8.47 14.68 -21.03
CA ASN A 124 -8.46 15.91 -21.82
C ASN A 124 -7.91 17.12 -21.05
N GLY A 125 -6.89 16.87 -20.23
CA GLY A 125 -6.24 17.87 -19.39
C GLY A 125 -7.02 18.32 -18.14
N LEU A 126 -8.17 17.72 -17.82
CA LEU A 126 -8.98 18.02 -16.64
C LEU A 126 -8.81 16.95 -15.57
N LEU A 127 -8.69 17.35 -14.30
CA LEU A 127 -8.71 16.44 -13.17
C LEU A 127 -10.11 15.82 -13.00
N VAL A 128 -10.23 14.52 -13.30
CA VAL A 128 -11.49 13.78 -13.21
C VAL A 128 -11.61 12.93 -11.96
N GLN A 129 -10.50 12.39 -11.44
CA GLN A 129 -10.50 11.51 -10.28
C GLN A 129 -9.24 11.64 -9.46
N ALA A 130 -9.37 11.47 -8.12
CA ALA A 130 -8.26 11.38 -7.19
C ALA A 130 -8.53 10.27 -6.17
N LEU A 131 -7.64 9.27 -6.10
CA LEU A 131 -7.78 8.10 -5.22
C LEU A 131 -6.63 8.03 -4.23
N THR A 132 -6.95 7.80 -2.95
CA THR A 132 -5.91 7.44 -1.96
C THR A 132 -5.31 6.09 -2.32
N ARG A 133 -4.10 5.78 -1.82
CA ARG A 133 -3.47 4.47 -2.07
C ARG A 133 -4.33 3.29 -1.61
N GLY A 134 -5.03 3.44 -0.47
CA GLY A 134 -5.77 2.35 0.14
C GLY A 134 -4.87 1.15 0.47
N ASP A 135 -5.29 -0.04 0.03
CA ASP A 135 -4.50 -1.27 0.14
C ASP A 135 -3.55 -1.51 -1.07
N GLY A 136 -3.53 -0.56 -1.99
CA GLY A 136 -2.77 -0.61 -3.24
C GLY A 136 -3.55 -1.19 -4.42
N THR A 137 -4.64 -1.91 -4.20
CA THR A 137 -5.54 -2.42 -5.25
C THR A 137 -6.74 -1.49 -5.42
N GLN A 138 -7.24 -0.93 -4.33
CA GLN A 138 -8.37 0.00 -4.29
C GLN A 138 -8.11 1.11 -3.28
N GLY A 139 -8.69 2.28 -3.51
CA GLY A 139 -8.54 3.45 -2.67
C GLY A 139 -9.83 4.26 -2.55
N ASP A 140 -9.86 5.19 -1.58
CA ASP A 140 -11.00 6.05 -1.37
C ASP A 140 -10.99 7.22 -2.37
N ASN A 141 -12.13 7.51 -2.98
CA ASN A 141 -12.31 8.63 -3.89
C ASN A 141 -12.38 9.96 -3.12
N VAL A 142 -11.28 10.69 -3.13
CA VAL A 142 -11.12 11.99 -2.43
C VAL A 142 -11.09 13.18 -3.41
N THR A 143 -11.64 13.02 -4.60
CA THR A 143 -11.57 14.03 -5.68
C THR A 143 -12.04 15.39 -5.24
N ALA A 144 -13.16 15.49 -4.49
CA ALA A 144 -13.69 16.75 -3.99
C ALA A 144 -12.68 17.46 -3.07
N ASN A 145 -12.00 16.73 -2.22
CA ASN A 145 -11.00 17.25 -1.30
C ASN A 145 -9.72 17.66 -2.04
N ILE A 146 -9.25 16.83 -2.97
CA ILE A 146 -8.05 17.14 -3.77
C ILE A 146 -8.22 18.39 -4.62
N LYS A 147 -9.42 18.64 -5.16
CA LYS A 147 -9.70 19.86 -5.92
C LYS A 147 -9.48 21.15 -5.13
N THR A 148 -9.50 21.10 -3.80
CA THR A 148 -9.21 22.26 -2.94
C THR A 148 -7.72 22.53 -2.76
N ILE A 149 -6.85 21.53 -3.01
CA ILE A 149 -5.39 21.67 -2.86
C ILE A 149 -4.83 22.51 -4.01
N LYS A 150 -4.27 23.65 -3.67
CA LYS A 150 -3.92 24.71 -4.63
C LYS A 150 -2.74 24.34 -5.54
N SER A 151 -1.84 23.47 -5.11
CA SER A 151 -0.72 22.94 -5.92
C SER A 151 -1.14 21.87 -6.94
N VAL A 152 -2.40 21.38 -6.90
CA VAL A 152 -2.94 20.43 -7.89
C VAL A 152 -3.61 21.21 -9.01
N PRO A 153 -3.16 21.12 -10.28
CA PRO A 153 -3.83 21.78 -11.39
C PRO A 153 -5.20 21.16 -11.67
N LEU A 154 -6.27 21.93 -11.70
CA LEU A 154 -7.60 21.44 -12.13
C LEU A 154 -7.64 21.24 -13.64
N LYS A 155 -6.85 22.04 -14.38
CA LYS A 155 -6.64 21.96 -15.82
C LYS A 155 -5.16 22.07 -16.13
N LEU A 156 -4.66 21.16 -16.95
CA LEU A 156 -3.27 21.11 -17.36
C LEU A 156 -2.92 22.18 -18.40
N ARG A 157 -1.61 22.39 -18.57
CA ARG A 157 -0.99 23.32 -19.52
C ARG A 157 -0.15 22.56 -20.54
N GLY A 158 0.05 23.18 -21.70
CA GLY A 158 0.91 22.64 -22.75
C GLY A 158 0.31 21.41 -23.44
N ASP A 159 1.20 20.53 -23.88
CA ASP A 159 0.87 19.31 -24.61
C ASP A 159 0.93 18.09 -23.68
N TYR A 160 -0.22 17.47 -23.45
CA TYR A 160 -0.44 16.36 -22.51
C TYR A 160 -1.24 15.24 -23.19
N PRO A 161 -1.13 13.98 -22.70
CA PRO A 161 -1.92 12.86 -23.20
C PRO A 161 -3.42 13.04 -22.92
N ASP A 162 -4.27 12.50 -23.79
CA ASP A 162 -5.73 12.56 -23.63
C ASP A 162 -6.20 11.99 -22.30
N LYS A 163 -5.57 10.88 -21.86
CA LYS A 163 -5.85 10.23 -20.58
C LYS A 163 -4.57 9.63 -19.98
N PHE A 164 -4.32 9.93 -18.70
CA PHE A 164 -3.21 9.34 -17.93
C PHE A 164 -3.46 9.46 -16.43
N GLU A 165 -2.72 8.66 -15.65
CA GLU A 165 -2.59 8.82 -14.22
C GLU A 165 -1.25 9.47 -13.87
N ILE A 166 -1.23 10.27 -12.80
CA ILE A 166 -0.01 10.76 -12.18
C ILE A 166 -0.07 10.56 -10.67
N ARG A 167 1.04 10.12 -10.09
CA ARG A 167 1.13 9.79 -8.68
C ARG A 167 2.02 10.77 -7.94
N GLY A 168 1.62 11.06 -6.72
CA GLY A 168 2.32 11.98 -5.85
C GLY A 168 2.09 11.68 -4.38
N GLU A 169 2.64 12.56 -3.56
CA GLU A 169 2.47 12.55 -2.12
C GLU A 169 1.81 13.84 -1.67
N ILE A 170 0.73 13.74 -0.90
CA ILE A 170 0.14 14.89 -0.22
C ILE A 170 0.90 15.10 1.07
N VAL A 171 1.53 16.26 1.18
CA VAL A 171 2.32 16.67 2.33
C VAL A 171 1.71 17.88 3.02
N LEU A 172 2.05 18.06 4.28
CA LEU A 172 1.73 19.27 5.03
C LEU A 172 3.07 19.94 5.41
N PRO A 173 3.40 21.09 4.79
CA PRO A 173 4.61 21.83 5.13
C PRO A 173 4.69 22.21 6.62
N PHE A 174 5.91 22.25 7.18
CA PHE A 174 6.14 22.53 8.60
C PHE A 174 5.54 23.86 9.04
N GLU A 175 5.63 24.91 8.23
CA GLU A 175 5.06 26.22 8.53
C GLU A 175 3.54 26.11 8.74
N GLY A 176 2.83 25.47 7.80
CA GLY A 176 1.40 25.25 7.90
C GLY A 176 1.01 24.36 9.07
N PHE A 177 1.77 23.30 9.32
CA PHE A 177 1.56 22.41 10.46
C PHE A 177 1.71 23.16 11.80
N ASN A 178 2.74 24.00 11.94
CA ASN A 178 2.98 24.79 13.15
C ASN A 178 1.88 25.84 13.36
N THR A 179 1.43 26.51 12.29
CA THR A 179 0.33 27.48 12.34
C THR A 179 -0.96 26.81 12.81
N MET A 180 -1.33 25.68 12.21
CA MET A 180 -2.52 24.91 12.63
C MET A 180 -2.42 24.47 14.10
N ASN A 181 -1.26 24.06 14.57
CA ASN A 181 -1.07 23.67 15.97
C ASN A 181 -1.15 24.86 16.91
N ALA A 182 -0.63 26.03 16.53
CA ALA A 182 -0.75 27.25 17.32
C ALA A 182 -2.23 27.68 17.49
N GLU A 183 -3.04 27.58 16.42
CA GLU A 183 -4.47 27.86 16.44
C GLU A 183 -5.23 26.89 17.37
N ARG A 184 -4.93 25.56 17.29
CA ARG A 184 -5.55 24.55 18.15
C ARG A 184 -5.23 24.77 19.63
N ILE A 185 -3.96 25.05 19.95
CA ILE A 185 -3.53 25.34 21.30
C ILE A 185 -4.25 26.60 21.83
N ALA A 186 -4.37 27.64 21.00
CA ALA A 186 -5.10 28.85 21.37
C ALA A 186 -6.61 28.59 21.61
N ALA A 187 -7.20 27.60 20.91
CA ALA A 187 -8.56 27.15 21.10
C ALA A 187 -8.72 26.16 22.28
N GLY A 188 -7.64 25.78 22.98
CA GLY A 188 -7.66 24.80 24.08
C GLY A 188 -7.76 23.36 23.61
N GLU A 189 -7.45 23.06 22.35
CA GLU A 189 -7.47 21.73 21.76
C GLU A 189 -6.08 21.10 21.78
N GLU A 190 -6.03 19.75 21.75
CA GLU A 190 -4.74 19.05 21.61
C GLU A 190 -4.10 19.29 20.23
N PRO A 191 -2.79 19.59 20.16
CA PRO A 191 -2.11 19.77 18.90
C PRO A 191 -2.01 18.46 18.10
N TYR A 192 -1.93 18.57 16.79
CA TYR A 192 -1.60 17.47 15.92
C TYR A 192 -0.20 16.95 16.19
N LYS A 193 0.01 15.64 16.06
CA LYS A 193 1.26 14.99 16.48
C LYS A 193 2.37 15.01 15.43
N ASN A 194 2.02 14.85 14.14
CA ASN A 194 2.98 14.96 13.05
C ASN A 194 2.30 15.37 11.73
N PRO A 195 3.07 15.97 10.80
CA PRO A 195 2.56 16.45 9.51
C PRO A 195 1.94 15.34 8.65
N ARG A 196 2.56 14.17 8.55
CA ARG A 196 2.09 13.04 7.75
C ARG A 196 0.68 12.58 8.14
N ASN A 197 0.47 12.28 9.43
CA ASN A 197 -0.83 11.83 9.91
C ASN A 197 -1.89 12.93 9.77
N THR A 198 -1.49 14.19 9.94
CA THR A 198 -2.37 15.34 9.76
C THR A 198 -2.76 15.50 8.30
N ALA A 199 -1.83 15.34 7.36
CA ALA A 199 -2.12 15.36 5.92
C ALA A 199 -3.09 14.24 5.53
N SER A 200 -2.78 13.00 5.95
CA SER A 200 -3.64 11.82 5.66
C SER A 200 -5.05 11.95 6.26
N GLY A 201 -5.16 12.42 7.51
CA GLY A 201 -6.45 12.67 8.16
C GLY A 201 -7.23 13.79 7.49
N SER A 202 -6.53 14.82 7.00
CA SER A 202 -7.14 15.95 6.28
C SER A 202 -7.82 15.52 4.99
N LEU A 203 -7.22 14.59 4.24
CA LEU A 203 -7.81 14.07 2.99
C LEU A 203 -9.12 13.32 3.21
N LYS A 204 -9.39 12.85 4.42
CA LYS A 204 -10.58 12.08 4.77
C LYS A 204 -11.62 12.89 5.54
N LEU A 205 -11.49 14.19 5.61
CA LEU A 205 -12.53 15.06 6.14
C LEU A 205 -13.74 15.05 5.20
N GLN A 206 -14.93 14.96 5.79
CA GLN A 206 -16.18 14.89 5.04
C GLN A 206 -16.53 16.21 4.36
N ASP A 207 -16.15 17.33 4.97
CA ASP A 207 -16.37 18.68 4.41
C ASP A 207 -15.11 19.16 3.69
N SER A 208 -15.19 19.31 2.37
CA SER A 208 -14.09 19.81 1.56
C SER A 208 -13.75 21.30 1.85
N ALA A 209 -14.66 22.09 2.44
CA ALA A 209 -14.34 23.45 2.89
C ALA A 209 -13.35 23.45 4.07
N GLU A 210 -13.42 22.45 4.95
CA GLU A 210 -12.43 22.28 6.02
C GLU A 210 -11.07 21.83 5.47
N VAL A 211 -11.06 21.04 4.39
CA VAL A 211 -9.80 20.69 3.69
C VAL A 211 -9.16 21.90 3.04
N ALA A 212 -9.98 22.77 2.40
CA ALA A 212 -9.52 24.00 1.73
C ALA A 212 -8.77 24.96 2.66
N LYS A 213 -9.07 24.93 3.97
CA LYS A 213 -8.39 25.75 4.99
C LYS A 213 -7.01 25.22 5.35
N ARG A 214 -6.69 23.96 4.99
CA ARG A 214 -5.43 23.32 5.34
C ARG A 214 -4.38 23.54 4.27
N PRO A 215 -3.16 23.98 4.62
CA PRO A 215 -2.12 24.29 3.65
C PRO A 215 -1.44 23.01 3.15
N LEU A 216 -2.23 22.12 2.53
CA LEU A 216 -1.74 20.88 1.93
C LEU A 216 -1.10 21.16 0.58
N GLU A 217 -0.04 20.40 0.28
CA GLU A 217 0.62 20.41 -1.01
C GLU A 217 0.67 19.01 -1.61
N CYS A 218 0.70 18.94 -2.95
CA CYS A 218 0.86 17.70 -3.69
C CYS A 218 2.18 17.72 -4.45
N LEU A 219 3.09 16.82 -4.13
CA LEU A 219 4.40 16.66 -4.76
C LEU A 219 4.36 15.45 -5.68
N LEU A 220 4.45 15.66 -7.00
CA LEU A 220 4.31 14.59 -7.99
C LEU A 220 5.66 13.93 -8.27
N TYR A 221 5.65 12.57 -8.44
CA TYR A 221 6.87 11.78 -8.62
C TYR A 221 6.77 10.68 -9.69
N SER A 222 5.61 10.43 -10.30
CA SER A 222 5.50 9.37 -11.32
C SER A 222 4.29 9.58 -12.22
N ILE A 223 4.52 9.62 -13.54
CA ILE A 223 3.47 9.48 -14.55
C ILE A 223 3.26 7.99 -14.81
N VAL A 224 1.99 7.57 -14.90
CA VAL A 224 1.57 6.19 -15.11
C VAL A 224 0.64 6.14 -16.31
N GLY A 225 0.98 5.33 -17.32
CA GLY A 225 0.20 5.20 -18.56
C GLY A 225 1.09 4.76 -19.73
N GLU A 226 0.48 4.16 -20.74
CA GLU A 226 1.21 3.55 -21.87
C GLU A 226 1.45 4.51 -23.04
N ASN A 227 0.76 5.64 -23.10
CA ASN A 227 0.76 6.55 -24.26
C ASN A 227 1.57 7.83 -24.03
N THR A 228 2.67 7.75 -23.32
CA THR A 228 3.62 8.87 -23.22
C THR A 228 4.85 8.57 -24.09
N ASP A 229 5.21 9.47 -25.00
CA ASP A 229 6.46 9.37 -25.79
C ASP A 229 7.73 9.53 -24.95
N LEU A 230 7.59 9.52 -23.61
CA LEU A 230 8.65 9.71 -22.65
C LEU A 230 9.47 8.43 -22.48
N LYS A 231 10.79 8.57 -22.40
CA LYS A 231 11.74 7.44 -22.36
C LYS A 231 12.36 7.23 -21.00
N THR A 232 12.39 8.29 -20.17
CA THR A 232 13.09 8.23 -18.89
C THR A 232 12.24 8.80 -17.75
N GLN A 233 12.53 8.35 -16.53
CA GLN A 233 11.92 8.86 -15.30
C GLN A 233 12.22 10.36 -15.12
N PHE A 234 13.43 10.79 -15.46
CA PHE A 234 13.82 12.19 -15.33
C PHE A 234 13.04 13.10 -16.29
N GLU A 235 12.85 12.65 -17.55
CA GLU A 235 11.98 13.34 -18.52
C GLU A 235 10.54 13.41 -18.04
N ASN A 236 10.02 12.36 -17.37
CA ASN A 236 8.69 12.36 -16.78
C ASN A 236 8.53 13.49 -15.75
N LEU A 237 9.51 13.69 -14.88
CA LEU A 237 9.48 14.75 -13.88
C LEU A 237 9.46 16.14 -14.54
N GLU A 238 10.31 16.38 -15.55
CA GLU A 238 10.38 17.63 -16.30
C GLU A 238 9.07 17.90 -17.07
N LYS A 239 8.51 16.86 -17.69
CA LYS A 239 7.27 16.99 -18.46
C LYS A 239 6.09 17.28 -17.54
N ALA A 240 5.99 16.58 -16.39
CA ALA A 240 4.96 16.86 -15.38
C ALA A 240 5.04 18.33 -14.91
N ARG A 241 6.24 18.84 -14.69
CA ARG A 241 6.46 20.25 -14.34
C ARG A 241 5.92 21.20 -15.43
N SER A 242 6.18 20.87 -16.70
CA SER A 242 5.67 21.65 -17.84
C SER A 242 4.13 21.66 -17.96
N TRP A 243 3.45 20.63 -17.43
CA TRP A 243 1.98 20.56 -17.39
C TRP A 243 1.37 21.35 -16.24
N GLY A 244 2.20 21.91 -15.35
CA GLY A 244 1.76 22.76 -14.25
C GLY A 244 1.70 22.05 -12.90
N PHE A 245 2.25 20.86 -12.77
CA PHE A 245 2.35 20.18 -11.50
C PHE A 245 3.51 20.71 -10.64
N LYS A 246 3.34 20.71 -9.32
CA LYS A 246 4.44 20.94 -8.37
C LYS A 246 5.30 19.67 -8.29
N VAL A 247 6.43 19.71 -8.98
CA VAL A 247 7.44 18.64 -8.97
C VAL A 247 8.72 19.21 -8.39
N PRO A 248 9.22 18.69 -7.27
CA PRO A 248 10.45 19.18 -6.66
C PRO A 248 11.65 19.12 -7.61
N THR A 249 12.49 20.14 -7.57
CA THR A 249 13.67 20.27 -8.46
C THR A 249 14.89 19.50 -7.94
N ILE A 250 14.77 18.87 -6.78
CA ILE A 250 15.90 18.24 -6.05
C ILE A 250 16.34 16.90 -6.67
N ALA A 251 15.60 16.34 -7.63
CA ALA A 251 15.98 15.07 -8.27
C ALA A 251 17.38 15.12 -8.92
N LYS A 252 18.17 14.04 -8.71
CA LYS A 252 19.51 13.88 -9.29
C LYS A 252 19.58 12.65 -10.18
N LEU A 253 20.19 12.82 -11.34
CA LEU A 253 20.53 11.73 -12.27
C LEU A 253 21.97 11.27 -12.01
N THR A 254 22.20 9.94 -11.96
CA THR A 254 23.53 9.35 -11.75
C THR A 254 23.66 7.97 -12.41
N ASP A 255 24.92 7.60 -12.77
CA ASP A 255 25.22 6.35 -13.46
C ASP A 255 25.78 5.26 -12.53
N SER A 256 25.85 5.53 -11.21
CA SER A 256 26.49 4.63 -10.26
C SER A 256 25.84 4.64 -8.88
N ILE A 257 25.99 3.55 -8.15
CA ILE A 257 25.57 3.44 -6.74
C ILE A 257 26.36 4.42 -5.85
N ASP A 258 27.62 4.72 -6.18
CA ASP A 258 28.37 5.73 -5.41
C ASP A 258 27.75 7.13 -5.58
N GLY A 259 27.31 7.50 -6.79
CA GLY A 259 26.57 8.74 -7.02
C GLY A 259 25.19 8.78 -6.35
N VAL A 260 24.53 7.61 -6.21
CA VAL A 260 23.31 7.47 -5.37
C VAL A 260 23.64 7.77 -3.91
N LEU A 261 24.71 7.18 -3.37
CA LEU A 261 25.12 7.37 -1.98
C LEU A 261 25.55 8.80 -1.66
N GLU A 262 26.20 9.50 -2.61
CA GLU A 262 26.47 10.93 -2.47
C GLU A 262 25.17 11.73 -2.22
N PHE A 263 24.14 11.47 -3.03
CA PHE A 263 22.83 12.12 -2.87
C PHE A 263 22.17 11.75 -1.55
N VAL A 264 22.19 10.46 -1.17
CA VAL A 264 21.67 9.98 0.11
C VAL A 264 22.35 10.66 1.29
N ASN A 265 23.69 10.64 1.33
CA ASN A 265 24.47 11.21 2.43
C ASN A 265 24.28 12.72 2.56
N TYR A 266 24.17 13.42 1.43
CA TYR A 266 23.89 14.84 1.42
C TYR A 266 22.53 15.12 2.12
N TRP A 267 21.46 14.43 1.69
CA TRP A 267 20.12 14.68 2.21
C TRP A 267 19.88 14.09 3.59
N ASP A 268 20.59 13.04 4.00
CA ASP A 268 20.54 12.56 5.39
C ASP A 268 20.97 13.66 6.39
N THR A 269 21.91 14.53 5.95
CA THR A 269 22.39 15.66 6.76
C THR A 269 21.51 16.91 6.60
N HIS A 270 21.06 17.23 5.37
CA HIS A 270 20.40 18.50 5.04
C HIS A 270 18.87 18.42 5.00
N ARG A 271 18.27 17.26 5.29
CA ARG A 271 16.80 17.08 5.26
C ARG A 271 16.04 18.06 6.16
N HIS A 272 16.69 18.57 7.21
CA HIS A 272 16.09 19.54 8.14
C HIS A 272 15.90 20.93 7.54
N GLU A 273 16.52 21.21 6.38
CA GLU A 273 16.37 22.45 5.65
C GLU A 273 15.14 22.44 4.72
N LEU A 274 14.53 21.26 4.54
CA LEU A 274 13.34 21.10 3.70
C LEU A 274 12.09 21.60 4.42
N PRO A 275 11.11 22.17 3.69
CA PRO A 275 9.87 22.65 4.29
C PRO A 275 8.89 21.52 4.69
N TYR A 276 9.19 20.26 4.40
CA TYR A 276 8.35 19.09 4.66
C TYR A 276 9.18 17.87 5.08
N GLU A 277 8.52 16.94 5.76
CA GLU A 277 9.17 15.69 6.21
C GLU A 277 9.59 14.80 5.05
N THR A 278 10.79 14.22 5.18
CA THR A 278 11.34 13.20 4.28
C THR A 278 11.99 12.08 5.08
N ASP A 279 11.68 10.84 4.72
CA ASP A 279 12.15 9.65 5.45
C ASP A 279 13.25 8.87 4.70
N GLY A 280 13.73 9.39 3.57
CA GLY A 280 14.75 8.75 2.76
C GLY A 280 14.87 9.29 1.35
N VAL A 281 15.40 8.45 0.48
CA VAL A 281 15.57 8.68 -0.96
C VAL A 281 14.94 7.52 -1.72
N VAL A 282 14.19 7.81 -2.78
CA VAL A 282 13.72 6.80 -3.73
C VAL A 282 14.69 6.77 -4.90
N VAL A 283 15.33 5.63 -5.09
CA VAL A 283 16.22 5.35 -6.21
C VAL A 283 15.45 4.58 -7.26
N LYS A 284 15.37 5.10 -8.47
CA LYS A 284 14.65 4.47 -9.60
C LYS A 284 15.59 4.24 -10.77
N VAL A 285 15.43 3.14 -11.47
CA VAL A 285 16.06 2.96 -12.79
C VAL A 285 15.49 4.02 -13.72
N ASN A 286 16.34 4.82 -14.37
CA ASN A 286 15.89 5.98 -15.13
C ASN A 286 15.19 5.61 -16.45
N SER A 287 15.61 4.54 -17.13
CA SER A 287 14.99 4.09 -18.39
C SER A 287 13.63 3.44 -18.14
N LEU A 288 12.55 4.01 -18.68
CA LEU A 288 11.20 3.44 -18.60
C LEU A 288 11.11 2.08 -19.29
N PHE A 289 11.88 1.88 -20.36
CA PHE A 289 11.99 0.59 -21.02
C PHE A 289 12.56 -0.47 -20.06
N GLN A 290 13.68 -0.18 -19.37
CA GLN A 290 14.25 -1.10 -18.38
C GLN A 290 13.29 -1.30 -17.19
N GLN A 291 12.56 -0.28 -16.74
CA GLN A 291 11.53 -0.44 -15.71
C GLN A 291 10.46 -1.44 -16.13
N ALA A 292 9.97 -1.34 -17.36
CA ALA A 292 9.00 -2.28 -17.93
C ALA A 292 9.55 -3.71 -18.03
N GLU A 293 10.84 -3.87 -18.39
CA GLU A 293 11.49 -5.19 -18.42
C GLU A 293 11.66 -5.81 -17.04
N LEU A 294 12.07 -5.02 -16.05
CA LEU A 294 12.24 -5.43 -14.65
C LEU A 294 10.92 -5.80 -14.00
N GLY A 295 9.86 -5.06 -14.29
CA GLY A 295 8.52 -5.30 -13.79
C GLY A 295 8.42 -5.24 -12.26
N TYR A 296 7.51 -6.05 -11.72
CA TYR A 296 7.10 -5.99 -10.31
C TYR A 296 7.26 -7.35 -9.63
N THR A 297 7.40 -7.32 -8.31
CA THR A 297 7.12 -8.45 -7.42
C THR A 297 5.66 -8.35 -6.96
N ALA A 298 5.19 -9.30 -6.15
CA ALA A 298 3.87 -9.20 -5.53
C ALA A 298 3.69 -7.95 -4.64
N LYS A 299 4.78 -7.33 -4.17
CA LYS A 299 4.76 -6.24 -3.19
C LYS A 299 5.32 -4.92 -3.71
N ALA A 300 6.32 -4.96 -4.58
CA ALA A 300 7.10 -3.79 -4.96
C ALA A 300 7.57 -3.83 -6.42
N PRO A 301 7.84 -2.69 -7.07
CA PRO A 301 8.56 -2.64 -8.33
C PRO A 301 10.01 -3.11 -8.12
N ARG A 302 10.55 -3.91 -9.05
CA ARG A 302 11.96 -4.32 -8.98
C ARG A 302 12.92 -3.18 -9.33
N TRP A 303 12.45 -2.22 -10.11
CA TRP A 303 13.21 -1.10 -10.64
C TRP A 303 13.31 0.11 -9.71
N ALA A 304 12.71 0.05 -8.53
CA ALA A 304 12.79 1.13 -7.54
C ALA A 304 13.11 0.56 -6.14
N MET A 305 13.90 1.33 -5.39
CA MET A 305 14.30 1.03 -4.02
C MET A 305 14.19 2.28 -3.16
N ALA A 306 13.63 2.15 -1.97
CA ALA A 306 13.61 3.21 -0.98
C ALA A 306 14.81 3.06 -0.05
N TYR A 307 15.79 3.96 -0.14
CA TYR A 307 16.85 4.06 0.84
C TYR A 307 16.36 4.91 2.01
N LYS A 308 16.24 4.31 3.17
CA LYS A 308 15.79 4.99 4.39
C LYS A 308 16.96 5.68 5.10
N PHE A 309 16.76 6.93 5.51
CA PHE A 309 17.70 7.61 6.37
C PHE A 309 17.84 6.90 7.71
N LYS A 310 18.95 7.15 8.41
CA LYS A 310 19.12 6.62 9.76
C LYS A 310 18.01 7.16 10.65
N ALA A 311 17.30 6.23 11.30
CA ALA A 311 16.25 6.60 12.21
C ALA A 311 16.86 7.28 13.46
N GLU A 312 16.14 8.28 13.98
CA GLU A 312 16.47 8.87 15.25
C GLU A 312 16.40 7.83 16.36
N GLN A 313 17.37 7.83 17.26
CA GLN A 313 17.40 6.97 18.44
C GLN A 313 17.34 7.83 19.70
N VAL A 314 16.50 7.42 20.62
CA VAL A 314 16.39 8.04 21.95
C VAL A 314 16.60 6.99 23.04
N SER A 315 17.15 7.43 24.17
CA SER A 315 17.34 6.57 25.33
C SER A 315 16.20 6.79 26.33
N THR A 316 15.57 5.72 26.79
CA THR A 316 14.51 5.77 27.81
C THR A 316 14.56 4.53 28.70
N ARG A 317 13.91 4.59 29.87
CA ARG A 317 13.90 3.50 30.84
C ARG A 317 12.86 2.45 30.49
N LEU A 318 13.25 1.17 30.51
CA LEU A 318 12.36 0.01 30.41
C LEU A 318 11.71 -0.25 31.79
N GLU A 319 10.39 -0.03 31.88
CA GLU A 319 9.65 -0.19 33.13
C GLU A 319 9.24 -1.66 33.36
N HIS A 320 8.69 -2.31 32.34
CA HIS A 320 8.33 -3.72 32.38
C HIS A 320 8.19 -4.30 30.97
N ILE A 321 8.15 -5.63 30.84
CA ILE A 321 7.91 -6.35 29.61
C ILE A 321 6.53 -7.00 29.70
N SER A 322 5.64 -6.63 28.78
CA SER A 322 4.36 -7.32 28.57
C SER A 322 4.45 -8.26 27.36
N TYR A 323 3.56 -9.23 27.29
CA TYR A 323 3.55 -10.22 26.22
C TYR A 323 2.19 -10.26 25.55
N GLN A 324 2.21 -10.19 24.23
CA GLN A 324 0.99 -10.20 23.42
C GLN A 324 0.86 -11.54 22.68
N VAL A 325 -0.35 -12.08 22.63
CA VAL A 325 -0.66 -13.31 21.89
C VAL A 325 -1.24 -12.92 20.53
N GLY A 326 -0.54 -13.29 19.46
CA GLY A 326 -1.01 -13.06 18.09
C GLY A 326 -2.04 -14.11 17.63
N ARG A 327 -2.68 -13.88 16.50
CA ARG A 327 -3.72 -14.76 15.92
C ARG A 327 -3.27 -16.20 15.65
N THR A 328 -1.97 -16.43 15.50
CA THR A 328 -1.36 -17.75 15.30
C THR A 328 -0.83 -18.36 16.59
N GLY A 329 -1.09 -17.75 17.74
CA GLY A 329 -0.55 -18.13 19.02
C GLY A 329 0.87 -17.61 19.30
N ALA A 330 1.52 -16.93 18.35
CA ALA A 330 2.86 -16.38 18.53
C ALA A 330 2.89 -15.37 19.69
N ILE A 331 3.85 -15.55 20.60
CA ILE A 331 4.06 -14.66 21.75
C ILE A 331 5.07 -13.60 21.36
N THR A 332 4.62 -12.33 21.41
CA THR A 332 5.47 -11.17 21.10
C THR A 332 5.73 -10.36 22.38
N PRO A 333 6.99 -10.26 22.83
CA PRO A 333 7.33 -9.41 23.96
C PRO A 333 7.33 -7.93 23.56
N VAL A 334 6.78 -7.09 24.43
CA VAL A 334 6.64 -5.65 24.24
C VAL A 334 7.26 -4.93 25.43
N ALA A 335 8.27 -4.10 25.19
CA ALA A 335 8.86 -3.21 26.17
C ALA A 335 7.86 -2.08 26.48
N ASN A 336 7.48 -1.92 27.74
CA ASN A 336 6.74 -0.77 28.24
C ASN A 336 7.76 0.21 28.83
N LEU A 337 7.75 1.43 28.33
CA LEU A 337 8.82 2.40 28.50
C LEU A 337 8.34 3.62 29.26
N GLN A 338 9.24 4.26 29.98
CA GLN A 338 9.02 5.62 30.41
C GLN A 338 8.75 6.47 29.14
N PRO A 339 7.65 7.25 29.12
CA PRO A 339 7.29 8.03 27.94
C PRO A 339 8.42 8.91 27.44
N VAL A 340 8.77 8.82 26.17
CA VAL A 340 9.82 9.59 25.52
C VAL A 340 9.36 10.11 24.17
N GLU A 341 9.74 11.32 23.83
CA GLU A 341 9.50 11.87 22.51
C GLU A 341 10.48 11.28 21.49
N LEU A 342 9.94 10.81 20.35
CA LEU A 342 10.74 10.25 19.26
C LEU A 342 10.01 10.52 17.94
N ALA A 343 10.65 11.25 17.05
CA ALA A 343 10.11 11.65 15.74
C ALA A 343 8.67 12.18 15.87
N GLY A 344 8.49 13.26 16.66
CA GLY A 344 7.24 14.00 16.85
C GLY A 344 6.10 13.22 17.53
N THR A 345 6.37 12.06 18.14
CA THR A 345 5.36 11.32 18.91
C THR A 345 5.89 10.81 20.24
N ILE A 346 5.01 10.70 21.24
CA ILE A 346 5.38 10.11 22.54
C ILE A 346 5.31 8.59 22.45
N VAL A 347 6.48 7.95 22.53
CA VAL A 347 6.62 6.50 22.55
C VAL A 347 6.54 5.99 23.98
N LYS A 348 5.63 5.04 24.22
CA LYS A 348 5.41 4.35 25.50
C LYS A 348 5.66 2.85 25.41
N ARG A 349 5.71 2.29 24.20
CA ARG A 349 5.90 0.87 23.96
C ARG A 349 6.81 0.65 22.75
N ALA A 350 7.64 -0.39 22.82
CA ALA A 350 8.50 -0.81 21.71
C ALA A 350 8.54 -2.33 21.58
N SER A 351 8.71 -2.84 20.37
CA SER A 351 8.82 -4.27 20.13
C SER A 351 10.17 -4.80 20.62
N LEU A 352 10.14 -5.98 21.23
CA LEU A 352 11.32 -6.80 21.55
C LEU A 352 11.39 -8.05 20.64
N HIS A 353 10.52 -8.12 19.63
CA HIS A 353 10.42 -9.15 18.62
C HIS A 353 10.16 -10.57 19.18
N ASN A 354 11.13 -11.19 19.89
CA ASN A 354 11.07 -12.56 20.41
C ASN A 354 12.06 -12.76 21.55
N ALA A 355 12.10 -13.97 22.10
CA ALA A 355 13.02 -14.36 23.19
C ALA A 355 14.49 -14.21 22.81
N ASP A 356 14.85 -14.61 21.57
CA ASP A 356 16.24 -14.57 21.10
C ASP A 356 16.77 -13.13 21.04
N GLN A 357 15.91 -12.17 20.68
CA GLN A 357 16.30 -10.76 20.66
C GLN A 357 16.51 -10.22 22.08
N ILE A 358 15.67 -10.60 23.04
CA ILE A 358 15.87 -10.24 24.47
C ILE A 358 17.20 -10.77 24.98
N GLU A 359 17.51 -12.04 24.67
CA GLU A 359 18.77 -12.69 25.07
C GLU A 359 19.97 -12.05 24.37
N LYS A 360 19.90 -11.84 23.06
CA LYS A 360 20.97 -11.23 22.25
C LYS A 360 21.34 -9.84 22.72
N LEU A 361 20.36 -9.03 23.10
CA LEU A 361 20.57 -7.66 23.61
C LEU A 361 20.80 -7.61 25.12
N ASP A 362 20.64 -8.75 25.83
CA ASP A 362 20.65 -8.86 27.29
C ASP A 362 19.75 -7.80 27.96
N VAL A 363 18.52 -7.62 27.42
CA VAL A 363 17.58 -6.61 27.92
C VAL A 363 17.02 -7.03 29.26
N ARG A 364 17.06 -6.15 30.26
CA ARG A 364 16.54 -6.39 31.62
C ARG A 364 15.59 -5.27 32.05
N VAL A 365 14.59 -5.61 32.84
CA VAL A 365 13.66 -4.62 33.39
C VAL A 365 14.45 -3.64 34.27
N GLY A 366 14.21 -2.35 34.07
CA GLY A 366 14.94 -1.25 34.71
C GLY A 366 16.10 -0.68 33.89
N ASP A 367 16.51 -1.32 32.80
CA ASP A 367 17.55 -0.82 31.91
C ASP A 367 17.15 0.51 31.22
N TRP A 368 18.16 1.28 30.89
CA TRP A 368 18.05 2.31 29.88
C TRP A 368 18.27 1.68 28.51
N VAL A 369 17.28 1.83 27.62
CA VAL A 369 17.27 1.18 26.32
C VAL A 369 17.22 2.21 25.20
N TYR A 370 17.91 1.93 24.08
CA TYR A 370 17.85 2.74 22.87
C TYR A 370 16.65 2.30 22.05
N VAL A 371 15.79 3.27 21.75
CA VAL A 371 14.55 3.07 20.99
C VAL A 371 14.65 3.76 19.65
N GLU A 372 14.26 3.08 18.60
CA GLU A 372 14.17 3.56 17.23
C GLU A 372 12.81 3.23 16.64
N LYS A 373 12.26 4.08 15.77
CA LYS A 373 11.09 3.71 14.98
C LYS A 373 11.52 2.99 13.71
N GLY A 374 11.27 1.69 13.63
CA GLY A 374 11.47 0.90 12.42
C GLY A 374 10.53 1.35 11.30
N GLY A 375 11.10 1.84 10.17
CA GLY A 375 10.31 2.41 9.09
C GLY A 375 9.49 3.63 9.52
N GLU A 376 9.93 4.33 10.56
CA GLU A 376 9.32 5.52 11.18
C GLU A 376 7.92 5.30 11.79
N ILE A 377 7.47 4.05 11.90
CA ILE A 377 6.12 3.73 12.40
C ILE A 377 6.17 2.92 13.70
N ILE A 378 6.86 1.78 13.71
CA ILE A 378 6.85 0.83 14.84
C ILE A 378 8.11 0.99 15.69
N PRO A 379 7.99 1.42 16.97
CA PRO A 379 9.13 1.49 17.88
C PRO A 379 9.69 0.09 18.17
N LYS A 380 11.02 -0.03 18.17
CA LYS A 380 11.75 -1.27 18.50
C LYS A 380 12.95 -0.94 19.39
N ILE A 381 13.35 -1.90 20.21
CA ILE A 381 14.56 -1.80 21.04
C ILE A 381 15.78 -2.18 20.20
N MET A 382 16.76 -1.29 20.13
CA MET A 382 17.99 -1.48 19.36
C MET A 382 19.17 -1.93 20.23
N GLY A 383 19.17 -1.57 21.52
CA GLY A 383 20.26 -1.87 22.42
C GLY A 383 19.96 -1.44 23.85
N VAL A 384 20.93 -1.67 24.72
CA VAL A 384 20.91 -1.33 26.14
C VAL A 384 22.11 -0.44 26.45
N ASP A 385 21.88 0.60 27.24
CA ASP A 385 22.93 1.42 27.81
C ASP A 385 23.50 0.72 29.07
N LEU A 386 24.54 -0.07 28.85
CA LEU A 386 25.16 -0.88 29.90
C LEU A 386 25.85 -0.05 30.99
N ASP A 387 26.28 1.16 30.65
CA ASP A 387 26.95 2.07 31.61
C ASP A 387 25.96 2.58 32.67
N ARG A 388 24.67 2.61 32.34
CA ARG A 388 23.60 3.05 33.25
C ARG A 388 22.87 1.91 33.93
N ARG A 389 23.28 0.63 33.72
CA ARG A 389 22.67 -0.53 34.34
C ARG A 389 23.14 -0.67 35.80
N ALA A 390 22.19 -0.91 36.68
CA ALA A 390 22.53 -1.26 38.07
C ALA A 390 23.13 -2.68 38.13
N SER A 391 24.16 -2.86 38.97
CA SER A 391 24.92 -4.13 39.03
C SER A 391 24.10 -5.35 39.48
N ASP A 392 23.00 -5.12 40.18
CA ASP A 392 22.08 -6.14 40.72
C ASP A 392 20.84 -6.39 39.86
N THR A 393 20.76 -5.79 38.67
CA THR A 393 19.62 -5.97 37.74
C THR A 393 19.51 -7.43 37.29
N PRO A 394 18.39 -8.16 37.61
CA PRO A 394 18.24 -9.56 37.29
C PRO A 394 18.04 -9.78 35.78
N LYS A 395 18.51 -10.93 35.28
CA LYS A 395 18.24 -11.29 33.88
C LYS A 395 16.75 -11.49 33.63
N THR A 396 16.30 -11.08 32.44
CA THR A 396 14.92 -11.33 32.00
C THR A 396 14.72 -12.82 31.78
N VAL A 397 13.71 -13.40 32.43
CA VAL A 397 13.26 -14.78 32.20
C VAL A 397 12.04 -14.73 31.29
N TYR A 398 12.12 -15.44 30.15
CA TYR A 398 10.99 -15.51 29.21
C TYR A 398 9.86 -16.38 29.76
N LEU A 399 8.62 -16.13 29.34
CA LEU A 399 7.45 -16.88 29.77
C LEU A 399 7.51 -18.35 29.34
N THR A 400 7.04 -19.24 30.21
CA THR A 400 6.88 -20.68 29.93
C THR A 400 5.42 -21.06 29.65
N ALA A 401 4.48 -20.19 30.04
CA ALA A 401 3.04 -20.36 29.82
C ALA A 401 2.43 -19.13 29.14
N CYS A 402 1.32 -19.33 28.45
CA CYS A 402 0.57 -18.27 27.78
C CYS A 402 0.05 -17.24 28.80
N PRO A 403 0.24 -15.93 28.58
CA PRO A 403 -0.20 -14.90 29.52
C PRO A 403 -1.73 -14.77 29.59
N GLU A 404 -2.47 -15.33 28.62
CA GLU A 404 -3.94 -15.20 28.54
C GLU A 404 -4.70 -16.46 29.01
N CYS A 405 -4.19 -17.65 28.67
CA CYS A 405 -4.90 -18.89 28.95
C CYS A 405 -4.06 -19.93 29.73
N GLU A 406 -2.88 -19.54 30.23
CA GLU A 406 -1.97 -20.32 31.06
C GLU A 406 -1.47 -21.64 30.44
N THR A 407 -1.83 -21.93 29.20
CA THR A 407 -1.38 -23.11 28.48
C THR A 407 0.15 -23.07 28.29
N PRO A 408 0.89 -24.16 28.57
CA PRO A 408 2.34 -24.23 28.34
C PRO A 408 2.70 -23.85 26.91
N LEU A 409 3.70 -22.98 26.75
CA LEU A 409 4.17 -22.53 25.43
C LEU A 409 5.01 -23.63 24.78
N VAL A 410 4.90 -23.69 23.45
CA VAL A 410 5.72 -24.55 22.60
C VAL A 410 6.61 -23.74 21.70
N ARG A 411 7.83 -24.23 21.43
CA ARG A 411 8.72 -23.64 20.43
C ARG A 411 9.19 -24.73 19.50
N LYS A 412 8.94 -24.60 18.21
CA LYS A 412 9.43 -25.54 17.21
C LYS A 412 10.91 -25.28 16.94
N GLU A 413 11.67 -26.35 16.68
CA GLU A 413 13.07 -26.21 16.30
C GLU A 413 13.22 -25.35 15.03
N GLY A 414 14.17 -24.42 15.06
CA GLY A 414 14.39 -23.46 13.96
C GLY A 414 13.41 -22.30 13.89
N GLU A 415 12.42 -22.19 14.80
CA GLU A 415 11.54 -21.03 14.89
C GLU A 415 11.95 -20.08 16.02
N ALA A 416 11.90 -18.77 15.74
CA ALA A 416 12.28 -17.72 16.69
C ALA A 416 11.20 -17.44 17.75
N HIS A 417 9.94 -17.79 17.48
CA HIS A 417 8.82 -17.49 18.36
C HIS A 417 8.41 -18.68 19.24
N HIS A 418 7.94 -18.36 20.43
CA HIS A 418 7.17 -19.28 21.27
C HIS A 418 5.68 -19.13 20.89
N TYR A 419 4.94 -20.24 20.98
CA TYR A 419 3.53 -20.28 20.59
C TYR A 419 2.66 -20.86 21.69
N CYS A 420 1.48 -20.26 21.86
CA CYS A 420 0.40 -20.88 22.61
C CYS A 420 -0.33 -21.88 21.70
N PRO A 421 -0.31 -23.19 22.03
CA PRO A 421 -0.96 -24.22 21.19
C PRO A 421 -2.49 -24.27 21.36
N ASN A 422 -3.07 -23.53 22.30
CA ASN A 422 -4.51 -23.52 22.57
C ASN A 422 -5.25 -22.61 21.57
N ASP A 423 -5.36 -23.06 20.33
CA ASP A 423 -5.95 -22.28 19.24
C ASP A 423 -7.48 -22.09 19.37
N LYS A 424 -8.18 -22.94 20.15
CA LYS A 424 -9.64 -22.89 20.33
C LYS A 424 -10.10 -22.22 21.62
N GLY A 425 -9.25 -22.19 22.65
CA GLY A 425 -9.61 -21.67 23.96
C GLY A 425 -8.88 -20.37 24.34
N CYS A 426 -7.95 -19.90 23.51
CA CYS A 426 -7.22 -18.67 23.77
C CYS A 426 -7.90 -17.47 23.08
N SER A 427 -8.57 -16.63 23.84
CA SER A 427 -9.40 -15.51 23.34
C SER A 427 -8.66 -14.60 22.32
N PRO A 428 -7.42 -14.14 22.55
CA PRO A 428 -6.70 -13.33 21.54
C PRO A 428 -6.48 -14.04 20.21
N GLN A 429 -6.31 -15.37 20.21
CA GLN A 429 -6.17 -16.13 18.97
C GLN A 429 -7.48 -16.19 18.20
N ILE A 430 -8.60 -16.42 18.88
CA ILE A 430 -9.96 -16.41 18.30
C ILE A 430 -10.25 -15.03 17.70
N ILE A 431 -10.12 -13.98 18.52
CA ILE A 431 -10.33 -12.60 18.10
C ILE A 431 -9.47 -12.26 16.87
N GLY A 432 -8.18 -12.56 16.94
CA GLY A 432 -7.25 -12.23 15.84
C GLY A 432 -7.53 -12.98 14.54
N ARG A 433 -8.05 -14.23 14.60
CA ARG A 433 -8.48 -14.96 13.39
C ARG A 433 -9.72 -14.37 12.78
N ILE A 434 -10.71 -14.01 13.61
CA ILE A 434 -11.94 -13.36 13.12
C ILE A 434 -11.62 -11.97 12.56
N GLN A 435 -10.75 -11.18 13.21
CA GLN A 435 -10.28 -9.89 12.67
C GLN A 435 -9.57 -10.04 11.33
N HIS A 436 -8.79 -11.10 11.14
CA HIS A 436 -8.18 -11.39 9.84
C HIS A 436 -9.24 -11.72 8.79
N TYR A 437 -10.21 -12.56 9.14
CA TYR A 437 -11.30 -12.98 8.26
C TYR A 437 -12.14 -11.81 7.78
N ILE A 438 -12.51 -10.88 8.66
CA ILE A 438 -13.31 -9.70 8.31
C ILE A 438 -12.53 -8.58 7.63
N SER A 439 -11.20 -8.70 7.55
CA SER A 439 -10.33 -7.63 7.05
C SER A 439 -10.60 -7.29 5.58
N ARG A 440 -10.25 -6.06 5.18
CA ARG A 440 -10.45 -5.52 3.82
C ARG A 440 -9.89 -6.42 2.70
N LYS A 441 -8.79 -7.12 2.95
CA LYS A 441 -8.17 -8.04 1.98
C LYS A 441 -8.83 -9.41 1.93
N ALA A 442 -9.55 -9.78 2.98
CA ALA A 442 -10.30 -11.01 3.06
C ALA A 442 -11.77 -10.77 2.70
N LEU A 443 -12.69 -10.83 3.65
CA LEU A 443 -14.12 -10.73 3.35
C LEU A 443 -14.68 -9.29 3.40
N ASP A 444 -13.88 -8.30 3.82
CA ASP A 444 -14.22 -6.88 3.82
C ASP A 444 -15.59 -6.57 4.45
N ILE A 445 -15.82 -7.10 5.65
CA ILE A 445 -17.13 -6.98 6.31
C ILE A 445 -17.28 -5.58 6.89
N GLU A 446 -18.12 -4.75 6.27
CA GLU A 446 -18.45 -3.43 6.76
C GLU A 446 -19.25 -3.47 8.07
N GLY A 447 -19.04 -2.47 8.92
CA GLY A 447 -19.73 -2.36 10.21
C GLY A 447 -19.16 -3.25 11.32
N LEU A 448 -18.18 -4.11 11.03
CA LEU A 448 -17.55 -5.01 12.00
C LEU A 448 -16.07 -4.64 12.20
N GLY A 449 -15.79 -3.87 13.23
CA GLY A 449 -14.43 -3.50 13.64
C GLY A 449 -13.81 -4.46 14.65
N GLY A 450 -12.48 -4.31 14.88
CA GLY A 450 -11.75 -5.17 15.82
C GLY A 450 -12.28 -5.15 17.26
N GLU A 451 -12.73 -4.00 17.74
CA GLU A 451 -13.34 -3.85 19.08
C GLU A 451 -14.68 -4.60 19.16
N THR A 452 -15.49 -4.52 18.11
CA THR A 452 -16.79 -5.23 18.04
C THR A 452 -16.56 -6.75 18.00
N VAL A 453 -15.57 -7.23 17.24
CA VAL A 453 -15.19 -8.66 17.26
C VAL A 453 -14.81 -9.10 18.66
N ALA A 454 -13.97 -8.33 19.36
CA ALA A 454 -13.58 -8.65 20.73
C ALA A 454 -14.80 -8.69 21.69
N LEU A 455 -15.73 -7.75 21.55
CA LEU A 455 -16.98 -7.73 22.31
C LEU A 455 -17.81 -8.99 22.06
N LEU A 456 -18.06 -9.34 20.79
CA LEU A 456 -18.85 -10.53 20.42
C LEU A 456 -18.23 -11.84 20.94
N VAL A 457 -16.89 -11.96 20.89
CA VAL A 457 -16.17 -13.12 21.43
C VAL A 457 -16.26 -13.19 22.94
N ASN A 458 -16.11 -12.07 23.64
CA ASN A 458 -16.16 -12.00 25.10
C ASN A 458 -17.56 -12.28 25.64
N GLU A 459 -18.60 -11.88 24.90
CA GLU A 459 -20.01 -12.21 25.22
C GLU A 459 -20.40 -13.65 24.82
N GLY A 460 -19.48 -14.39 24.20
CA GLY A 460 -19.69 -15.78 23.79
C GLY A 460 -20.64 -15.97 22.61
N LEU A 461 -20.90 -14.89 21.85
CA LEU A 461 -21.78 -14.93 20.67
C LEU A 461 -21.10 -15.54 19.45
N ILE A 462 -19.78 -15.43 19.36
CA ILE A 462 -18.97 -16.01 18.29
C ILE A 462 -17.71 -16.68 18.85
N LEU A 463 -17.37 -17.87 18.37
CA LEU A 463 -16.16 -18.63 18.69
C LEU A 463 -15.29 -18.87 17.45
N ASP A 464 -15.90 -18.85 16.28
CA ASP A 464 -15.21 -18.87 15.00
C ASP A 464 -15.91 -17.93 14.00
N TYR A 465 -15.32 -17.76 12.81
CA TYR A 465 -15.88 -16.83 11.84
C TYR A 465 -17.12 -17.37 11.11
N ALA A 466 -17.45 -18.66 11.20
CA ALA A 466 -18.72 -19.17 10.68
C ALA A 466 -19.93 -18.73 11.55
N ASP A 467 -19.70 -18.50 12.85
CA ASP A 467 -20.75 -18.00 13.76
C ASP A 467 -21.24 -16.60 13.37
N LEU A 468 -20.42 -15.82 12.64
CA LEU A 468 -20.82 -14.50 12.15
C LEU A 468 -22.11 -14.56 11.31
N TYR A 469 -22.32 -15.65 10.55
CA TYR A 469 -23.45 -15.83 9.65
C TYR A 469 -24.75 -16.26 10.37
N GLU A 470 -24.65 -16.57 11.67
CA GLU A 470 -25.78 -16.89 12.55
C GLU A 470 -26.24 -15.69 13.39
N LEU A 471 -25.45 -14.59 13.39
CA LEU A 471 -25.78 -13.41 14.16
C LEU A 471 -27.07 -12.74 13.67
N THR A 472 -27.90 -12.34 14.63
CA THR A 472 -29.13 -11.57 14.39
C THR A 472 -29.03 -10.18 15.01
N THR A 473 -29.78 -9.23 14.49
CA THR A 473 -29.88 -7.86 15.04
C THR A 473 -30.30 -7.90 16.52
N ASP A 474 -31.23 -8.77 16.89
CA ASP A 474 -31.75 -8.88 18.26
C ASP A 474 -30.67 -9.32 19.28
N GLN A 475 -29.71 -10.15 18.87
CA GLN A 475 -28.59 -10.56 19.74
C GLN A 475 -27.60 -9.42 19.96
N ILE A 476 -27.42 -8.56 18.96
CA ILE A 476 -26.37 -7.53 18.93
C ILE A 476 -26.85 -6.22 19.58
N ILE A 477 -28.12 -5.86 19.43
CA ILE A 477 -28.65 -4.56 19.86
C ILE A 477 -28.53 -4.33 21.38
N HIS A 478 -28.41 -5.41 22.16
CA HIS A 478 -28.30 -5.35 23.62
C HIS A 478 -26.85 -5.18 24.11
N LEU A 479 -25.89 -5.23 23.20
CA LEU A 479 -24.46 -5.08 23.53
C LEU A 479 -24.10 -3.61 23.76
N ASP A 480 -23.07 -3.40 24.58
CA ASP A 480 -22.56 -2.05 24.87
C ASP A 480 -22.16 -1.31 23.58
N ARG A 481 -22.56 -0.05 23.46
CA ARG A 481 -22.31 0.83 22.29
C ARG A 481 -22.93 0.35 20.97
N MET A 482 -23.88 -0.59 20.99
CA MET A 482 -24.58 -1.05 19.79
C MET A 482 -26.01 -0.48 19.76
N ALA A 483 -26.29 0.29 18.71
CA ALA A 483 -27.66 0.77 18.41
C ALA A 483 -28.25 -0.04 17.25
N GLU A 484 -29.56 -0.04 17.08
CA GLU A 484 -30.29 -0.77 16.05
C GLU A 484 -29.65 -0.61 14.65
N LYS A 485 -29.38 0.63 14.23
CA LYS A 485 -28.74 0.92 12.95
C LYS A 485 -27.33 0.31 12.82
N SER A 486 -26.56 0.26 13.92
CA SER A 486 -25.21 -0.33 13.90
C SER A 486 -25.29 -1.85 13.83
N ALA A 487 -26.25 -2.45 14.55
CA ALA A 487 -26.49 -3.89 14.50
C ALA A 487 -26.97 -4.33 13.11
N ASP A 488 -27.91 -3.61 12.49
CA ASP A 488 -28.38 -3.86 11.13
C ASP A 488 -27.26 -3.74 10.10
N ASN A 489 -26.43 -2.70 10.18
CA ASN A 489 -25.28 -2.52 9.28
C ASN A 489 -24.30 -3.70 9.40
N LEU A 490 -24.03 -4.18 10.61
CA LEU A 490 -23.16 -5.32 10.85
C LEU A 490 -23.75 -6.59 10.22
N VAL A 491 -25.01 -6.91 10.50
CA VAL A 491 -25.67 -8.10 9.94
C VAL A 491 -25.71 -8.03 8.42
N ASN A 492 -26.06 -6.87 7.84
CA ASN A 492 -26.07 -6.67 6.39
C ASN A 492 -24.66 -6.80 5.79
N GLY A 493 -23.62 -6.25 6.43
CA GLY A 493 -22.23 -6.41 5.99
C GLY A 493 -21.78 -7.87 5.99
N VAL A 494 -22.17 -8.66 7.01
CA VAL A 494 -21.90 -10.11 7.05
C VAL A 494 -22.63 -10.82 5.90
N GLN A 495 -23.90 -10.49 5.62
CA GLN A 495 -24.63 -11.12 4.52
C GLN A 495 -24.04 -10.75 3.15
N ALA A 496 -23.64 -9.50 2.94
CA ALA A 496 -22.98 -9.04 1.70
C ALA A 496 -21.63 -9.74 1.44
N SER A 497 -20.93 -10.14 2.50
CA SER A 497 -19.64 -10.83 2.37
C SER A 497 -19.73 -12.23 1.73
N LYS A 498 -20.92 -12.79 1.58
CA LYS A 498 -21.14 -14.09 0.91
C LYS A 498 -20.79 -14.06 -0.59
N ASP A 499 -20.82 -12.88 -1.19
CA ASP A 499 -20.50 -12.70 -2.64
C ASP A 499 -18.99 -12.50 -2.90
N ILE A 500 -18.18 -12.49 -1.83
CA ILE A 500 -16.72 -12.33 -1.96
C ILE A 500 -16.10 -13.53 -2.67
N PRO A 501 -15.20 -13.34 -3.67
CA PRO A 501 -14.62 -14.39 -4.48
C PRO A 501 -13.82 -15.42 -3.68
N PHE A 502 -13.77 -16.66 -4.18
CA PHE A 502 -13.16 -17.82 -3.51
C PHE A 502 -11.73 -17.58 -3.02
N GLU A 503 -10.87 -16.96 -3.83
CA GLU A 503 -9.49 -16.71 -3.44
C GLU A 503 -9.35 -15.79 -2.21
N ARG A 504 -10.29 -14.86 -2.03
CA ARG A 504 -10.34 -13.98 -0.86
C ARG A 504 -10.90 -14.71 0.37
N VAL A 505 -11.91 -15.55 0.18
CA VAL A 505 -12.41 -16.42 1.24
C VAL A 505 -11.31 -17.37 1.72
N LEU A 506 -10.59 -18.00 0.80
CA LEU A 506 -9.47 -18.90 1.11
C LEU A 506 -8.35 -18.18 1.89
N PHE A 507 -8.01 -16.94 1.50
CA PHE A 507 -7.10 -16.10 2.27
C PHE A 507 -7.66 -15.80 3.66
N GLY A 508 -8.96 -15.52 3.77
CA GLY A 508 -9.68 -15.25 5.01
C GLY A 508 -9.64 -16.41 6.02
N LEU A 509 -9.62 -17.67 5.56
CA LEU A 509 -9.47 -18.84 6.42
C LEU A 509 -8.20 -18.79 7.29
N GLY A 510 -7.20 -18.00 6.90
CA GLY A 510 -6.01 -17.72 7.70
C GLY A 510 -5.07 -18.91 7.86
N ILE A 511 -5.05 -19.84 6.90
CA ILE A 511 -4.12 -20.97 6.86
C ILE A 511 -2.68 -20.44 6.93
N ARG A 512 -1.87 -21.00 7.80
CA ARG A 512 -0.49 -20.52 8.02
C ARG A 512 0.31 -20.58 6.72
N TYR A 513 1.09 -19.56 6.43
CA TYR A 513 1.87 -19.35 5.20
C TYR A 513 1.04 -19.16 3.91
N VAL A 514 -0.29 -19.29 3.97
CA VAL A 514 -1.17 -18.98 2.84
C VAL A 514 -1.52 -17.48 2.89
N GLY A 515 -0.71 -16.68 2.20
CA GLY A 515 -0.98 -15.26 1.98
C GLY A 515 -1.90 -15.05 0.77
N GLU A 516 -2.24 -13.80 0.47
CA GLU A 516 -3.13 -13.41 -0.65
C GLU A 516 -2.71 -14.05 -2.00
N THR A 517 -1.42 -13.96 -2.36
CA THR A 517 -0.89 -14.53 -3.61
C THR A 517 -1.00 -16.06 -3.65
N VAL A 518 -0.68 -16.72 -2.53
CA VAL A 518 -0.76 -18.18 -2.42
C VAL A 518 -2.22 -18.64 -2.49
N ALA A 519 -3.13 -17.97 -1.78
CA ALA A 519 -4.56 -18.26 -1.82
C ALA A 519 -5.11 -18.18 -3.26
N LYS A 520 -4.73 -17.13 -4.00
CA LYS A 520 -5.12 -16.97 -5.42
C LYS A 520 -4.60 -18.10 -6.31
N LYS A 521 -3.35 -18.55 -6.10
CA LYS A 521 -2.78 -19.68 -6.86
C LYS A 521 -3.47 -21.00 -6.53
N LEU A 522 -3.69 -21.27 -5.24
CA LEU A 522 -4.41 -22.48 -4.80
C LEU A 522 -5.86 -22.50 -5.31
N ALA A 523 -6.57 -21.36 -5.21
CA ALA A 523 -7.93 -21.24 -5.73
C ALA A 523 -7.99 -21.48 -7.25
N LYS A 524 -7.05 -20.93 -8.00
CA LYS A 524 -6.96 -21.13 -9.45
C LYS A 524 -6.68 -22.59 -9.83
N HIS A 525 -5.77 -23.25 -9.08
CA HIS A 525 -5.36 -24.64 -9.38
C HIS A 525 -6.45 -25.65 -9.01
N TYR A 526 -6.97 -25.58 -7.78
CA TYR A 526 -7.94 -26.55 -7.26
C TYR A 526 -9.39 -26.21 -7.60
N LYS A 527 -9.68 -24.98 -7.98
CA LYS A 527 -10.99 -24.47 -8.41
C LYS A 527 -12.08 -24.49 -7.32
N SER A 528 -11.97 -25.36 -6.32
CA SER A 528 -12.90 -25.44 -5.18
C SER A 528 -12.18 -25.81 -3.89
N ILE A 529 -12.78 -25.42 -2.76
CA ILE A 529 -12.30 -25.79 -1.43
C ILE A 529 -12.35 -27.32 -1.21
N GLU A 530 -13.32 -27.97 -1.81
CA GLU A 530 -13.49 -29.42 -1.72
C GLU A 530 -12.33 -30.17 -2.40
N ALA A 531 -11.90 -29.73 -3.57
CA ALA A 531 -10.72 -30.28 -4.24
C ALA A 531 -9.44 -30.00 -3.45
N LEU A 532 -9.28 -28.76 -2.94
CA LEU A 532 -8.13 -28.38 -2.13
C LEU A 532 -8.04 -29.17 -0.83
N SER A 533 -9.17 -29.47 -0.18
CA SER A 533 -9.20 -30.22 1.09
C SER A 533 -8.76 -31.68 0.96
N LYS A 534 -8.80 -32.23 -0.26
CA LYS A 534 -8.39 -33.60 -0.59
C LYS A 534 -6.97 -33.69 -1.15
N ALA A 535 -6.31 -32.55 -1.37
CA ALA A 535 -4.99 -32.49 -1.97
C ALA A 535 -3.94 -33.13 -1.05
N THR A 536 -3.07 -33.95 -1.63
CA THR A 536 -1.91 -34.53 -0.93
C THR A 536 -0.75 -33.53 -0.86
N LEU A 537 0.25 -33.84 -0.06
CA LEU A 537 1.45 -33.02 0.05
C LEU A 537 2.18 -32.94 -1.30
N GLU A 538 2.29 -34.08 -2.00
CA GLU A 538 2.90 -34.19 -3.31
C GLU A 538 2.14 -33.36 -4.36
N ASP A 539 0.80 -33.41 -4.35
CA ASP A 539 -0.03 -32.62 -5.28
C ASP A 539 0.18 -31.13 -5.06
N LEU A 540 0.21 -30.68 -3.80
CA LEU A 540 0.40 -29.27 -3.45
C LEU A 540 1.78 -28.75 -3.90
N GLU A 541 2.84 -29.56 -3.79
CA GLU A 541 4.19 -29.18 -4.22
C GLU A 541 4.32 -29.05 -5.76
N THR A 542 3.39 -29.61 -6.55
CA THR A 542 3.36 -29.41 -8.00
C THR A 542 2.92 -28.00 -8.39
N VAL A 543 2.21 -27.30 -7.50
CA VAL A 543 1.73 -25.94 -7.73
C VAL A 543 2.88 -24.96 -7.61
N ASP A 544 3.02 -24.07 -8.58
CA ASP A 544 4.13 -23.10 -8.62
C ASP A 544 4.19 -22.21 -7.39
N GLU A 545 5.40 -22.05 -6.84
CA GLU A 545 5.69 -21.31 -5.60
C GLU A 545 5.07 -21.91 -4.32
N ILE A 546 4.50 -23.09 -4.37
CA ILE A 546 4.04 -23.83 -3.19
C ILE A 546 5.17 -24.75 -2.75
N GLY A 547 5.92 -24.34 -1.73
CA GLY A 547 6.96 -25.18 -1.12
C GLY A 547 6.40 -26.02 0.02
N ILE A 548 7.21 -26.97 0.50
CA ILE A 548 6.87 -27.95 1.53
C ILE A 548 6.18 -27.34 2.76
N ARG A 549 6.62 -26.19 3.26
CA ARG A 549 6.03 -25.54 4.44
C ARG A 549 4.59 -25.06 4.22
N ILE A 550 4.28 -24.60 3.02
CA ILE A 550 2.92 -24.18 2.65
C ILE A 550 2.05 -25.42 2.51
N ALA A 551 2.55 -26.44 1.79
CA ALA A 551 1.85 -27.70 1.57
C ALA A 551 1.51 -28.40 2.92
N GLU A 552 2.48 -28.52 3.82
CA GLU A 552 2.26 -29.06 5.17
C GLU A 552 1.19 -28.28 5.94
N SER A 553 1.17 -26.96 5.82
CA SER A 553 0.19 -26.11 6.54
C SER A 553 -1.23 -26.26 5.97
N VAL A 554 -1.37 -26.47 4.68
CA VAL A 554 -2.68 -26.74 4.05
C VAL A 554 -3.19 -28.11 4.47
N VAL A 555 -2.35 -29.14 4.41
CA VAL A 555 -2.71 -30.50 4.87
C VAL A 555 -3.04 -30.52 6.36
N ASP A 556 -2.24 -29.87 7.21
CA ASP A 556 -2.50 -29.74 8.65
C ASP A 556 -3.84 -29.05 8.94
N PHE A 557 -4.18 -28.02 8.17
CA PHE A 557 -5.45 -27.30 8.34
C PHE A 557 -6.66 -28.21 8.07
N PHE A 558 -6.66 -28.96 6.99
CA PHE A 558 -7.76 -29.85 6.61
C PHE A 558 -7.73 -31.22 7.32
N SER A 559 -6.65 -31.58 7.98
CA SER A 559 -6.60 -32.76 8.86
C SER A 559 -7.37 -32.57 10.18
N LYS A 560 -7.64 -31.31 10.56
CA LYS A 560 -8.36 -30.97 11.80
C LYS A 560 -9.86 -30.99 11.55
N GLU A 561 -10.55 -31.93 12.16
CA GLU A 561 -12.01 -32.10 12.01
C GLU A 561 -12.81 -30.81 12.25
N ALA A 562 -12.42 -30.02 13.25
CA ALA A 562 -13.09 -28.76 13.54
C ALA A 562 -12.96 -27.72 12.42
N ASN A 563 -11.82 -27.69 11.69
CA ASN A 563 -11.66 -26.79 10.53
C ASN A 563 -12.54 -27.27 9.38
N VAL A 564 -12.63 -28.58 9.17
CA VAL A 564 -13.49 -29.18 8.14
C VAL A 564 -14.97 -28.88 8.44
N GLN A 565 -15.39 -29.02 9.70
CA GLN A 565 -16.76 -28.69 10.14
C GLN A 565 -17.07 -27.20 9.94
N MET A 566 -16.15 -26.31 10.30
CA MET A 566 -16.30 -24.86 10.10
C MET A 566 -16.42 -24.51 8.61
N VAL A 567 -15.56 -25.07 7.75
CA VAL A 567 -15.64 -24.88 6.29
C VAL A 567 -16.97 -25.40 5.75
N SER A 568 -17.48 -26.53 6.25
CA SER A 568 -18.77 -27.09 5.87
C SER A 568 -19.92 -26.14 6.23
N ARG A 569 -19.86 -25.48 7.39
CA ARG A 569 -20.83 -24.45 7.78
C ARG A 569 -20.78 -23.25 6.83
N LEU A 570 -19.57 -22.78 6.46
CA LEU A 570 -19.43 -21.69 5.49
C LEU A 570 -20.06 -22.03 4.11
N ILE A 571 -19.92 -23.28 3.65
CA ILE A 571 -20.59 -23.77 2.44
C ILE A 571 -22.11 -23.69 2.60
N LEU A 572 -22.65 -24.16 3.74
CA LEU A 572 -24.08 -24.13 4.02
C LEU A 572 -24.66 -22.70 4.08
N TYR A 573 -23.86 -21.72 4.54
CA TYR A 573 -24.26 -20.30 4.56
C TYR A 573 -24.18 -19.63 3.17
N GLY A 574 -23.65 -20.31 2.16
CA GLY A 574 -23.63 -19.84 0.78
C GLY A 574 -22.44 -18.98 0.40
N LEU A 575 -21.30 -19.12 1.09
CA LEU A 575 -20.06 -18.44 0.70
C LEU A 575 -19.49 -19.00 -0.60
N GLN A 576 -18.78 -18.16 -1.33
CA GLN A 576 -18.10 -18.55 -2.57
C GLN A 576 -16.84 -19.36 -2.21
N LEU A 577 -16.97 -20.69 -2.14
CA LEU A 577 -15.87 -21.62 -1.87
C LEU A 577 -15.47 -22.45 -3.09
N GLN A 578 -15.84 -21.94 -4.28
CA GLN A 578 -15.42 -22.40 -5.59
C GLN A 578 -15.32 -21.22 -6.56
N LEU A 579 -14.55 -21.38 -7.62
CA LEU A 579 -14.52 -20.39 -8.69
C LEU A 579 -15.88 -20.27 -9.37
N SER A 580 -16.28 -19.04 -9.71
CA SER A 580 -17.52 -18.79 -10.45
C SER A 580 -17.47 -19.46 -11.84
N GLU A 581 -18.64 -19.79 -12.41
CA GLU A 581 -18.75 -20.33 -13.76
C GLU A 581 -18.11 -19.40 -14.81
N GLU A 582 -18.22 -18.09 -14.60
CA GLU A 582 -17.58 -17.09 -15.45
C GLU A 582 -16.04 -17.17 -15.36
N ALA A 583 -15.49 -17.29 -14.15
CA ALA A 583 -14.04 -17.45 -13.94
C ALA A 583 -13.53 -18.79 -14.52
N LEU A 584 -14.36 -19.84 -14.51
CA LEU A 584 -14.03 -21.14 -15.11
C LEU A 584 -14.13 -21.12 -16.64
N SER A 585 -15.13 -20.43 -17.20
CA SER A 585 -15.32 -20.31 -18.66
C SER A 585 -14.22 -19.47 -19.32
N ASN A 586 -13.67 -18.51 -18.59
CA ASN A 586 -12.54 -17.70 -19.03
C ASN A 586 -11.18 -18.40 -18.86
N GLN A 587 -11.14 -19.65 -18.38
CA GLN A 587 -9.93 -20.47 -18.27
C GLN A 587 -9.99 -21.60 -19.29
N THR A 588 -9.00 -21.63 -20.18
CA THR A 588 -8.80 -22.76 -21.09
C THR A 588 -7.48 -23.48 -20.76
N THR A 589 -7.28 -24.66 -21.32
CA THR A 589 -6.03 -25.42 -21.22
C THR A 589 -5.23 -25.38 -22.52
N GLN A 590 -5.55 -24.46 -23.41
CA GLN A 590 -4.95 -24.39 -24.77
C GLN A 590 -3.42 -24.23 -24.72
N LEU A 591 -2.91 -23.55 -23.72
CA LEU A 591 -1.48 -23.28 -23.52
C LEU A 591 -0.87 -24.09 -22.37
N GLU A 592 -1.57 -25.14 -21.90
CA GLU A 592 -1.11 -25.95 -20.78
C GLU A 592 0.26 -26.59 -21.05
N GLY A 593 1.17 -26.49 -20.08
CA GLY A 593 2.55 -26.95 -20.19
C GLY A 593 3.49 -26.04 -20.97
N LEU A 594 2.99 -25.01 -21.66
CA LEU A 594 3.80 -24.05 -22.41
C LEU A 594 4.31 -22.93 -21.49
N ARG A 595 5.56 -22.50 -21.75
CA ARG A 595 6.23 -21.42 -21.02
C ARG A 595 6.55 -20.27 -21.97
N PHE A 596 6.10 -19.08 -21.61
CA PHE A 596 6.21 -17.89 -22.42
C PHE A 596 7.10 -16.84 -21.76
N VAL A 597 7.96 -16.21 -22.55
CA VAL A 597 8.61 -14.94 -22.19
C VAL A 597 7.95 -13.83 -23.00
N VAL A 598 7.50 -12.78 -22.35
CA VAL A 598 6.88 -11.61 -23.00
C VAL A 598 7.90 -10.47 -22.99
N SER A 599 8.26 -9.93 -24.16
CA SER A 599 9.28 -8.88 -24.29
C SER A 599 8.93 -7.92 -25.42
N GLY A 600 9.13 -6.62 -25.18
CA GLY A 600 8.83 -5.55 -26.12
C GLY A 600 7.56 -4.77 -25.78
N VAL A 601 7.17 -3.89 -26.69
CA VAL A 601 5.94 -3.08 -26.66
C VAL A 601 4.92 -3.67 -27.63
N PHE A 602 3.70 -3.81 -27.20
CA PHE A 602 2.61 -4.45 -27.95
C PHE A 602 1.61 -3.40 -28.41
N GLU A 603 0.95 -3.64 -29.55
CA GLU A 603 0.06 -2.64 -30.20
C GLU A 603 -1.41 -2.90 -29.91
N THR A 604 -1.82 -4.16 -29.81
CA THR A 604 -3.25 -4.56 -29.70
C THR A 604 -3.67 -4.79 -28.26
N VAL A 605 -2.80 -5.41 -27.45
CA VAL A 605 -3.04 -5.67 -26.04
C VAL A 605 -1.85 -5.19 -25.22
N SER A 606 -2.11 -4.70 -24.01
CA SER A 606 -1.02 -4.34 -23.12
C SER A 606 -0.19 -5.57 -22.71
N ARG A 607 1.05 -5.36 -22.28
CA ARG A 607 1.91 -6.46 -21.82
C ARG A 607 1.31 -7.24 -20.65
N ASP A 608 0.56 -6.58 -19.78
CA ASP A 608 -0.06 -7.25 -18.64
C ASP A 608 -1.34 -8.00 -19.04
N GLU A 609 -2.12 -7.50 -19.98
CA GLU A 609 -3.22 -8.23 -20.61
C GLU A 609 -2.72 -9.47 -21.32
N LEU A 610 -1.61 -9.36 -22.07
CA LEU A 610 -1.02 -10.50 -22.76
C LEU A 610 -0.54 -11.59 -21.77
N LYS A 611 0.06 -11.20 -20.64
CA LYS A 611 0.39 -12.13 -19.56
C LYS A 611 -0.86 -12.77 -18.97
N ALA A 612 -1.91 -11.96 -18.74
CA ALA A 612 -3.20 -12.47 -18.23
C ALA A 612 -3.84 -13.47 -19.21
N LEU A 613 -3.77 -13.21 -20.52
CA LEU A 613 -4.22 -14.13 -21.55
C LEU A 613 -3.43 -15.46 -21.54
N ILE A 614 -2.10 -15.40 -21.41
CA ILE A 614 -1.28 -16.61 -21.26
C ILE A 614 -1.72 -17.41 -20.05
N ASP A 615 -1.83 -16.74 -18.91
CA ASP A 615 -2.19 -17.37 -17.64
C ASP A 615 -3.62 -17.93 -17.66
N SER A 616 -4.61 -17.22 -18.25
CA SER A 616 -6.00 -17.68 -18.34
C SER A 616 -6.16 -18.87 -19.25
N ASN A 617 -5.26 -19.05 -20.23
CA ASN A 617 -5.27 -20.19 -21.14
C ASN A 617 -4.34 -21.34 -20.69
N GLY A 618 -3.91 -21.36 -19.42
CA GLY A 618 -3.12 -22.46 -18.83
C GLY A 618 -1.62 -22.39 -19.13
N GLY A 619 -1.15 -21.35 -19.84
CA GLY A 619 0.26 -21.11 -20.08
C GLY A 619 0.97 -20.53 -18.87
N LYS A 620 2.31 -20.57 -18.86
CA LYS A 620 3.12 -20.02 -17.79
C LYS A 620 4.00 -18.88 -18.30
N VAL A 621 3.85 -17.69 -17.71
CA VAL A 621 4.76 -16.56 -17.97
C VAL A 621 6.03 -16.72 -17.13
N VAL A 622 7.20 -16.66 -17.79
CA VAL A 622 8.51 -16.70 -17.12
C VAL A 622 9.32 -15.44 -17.43
N SER A 623 10.15 -15.02 -16.48
CA SER A 623 10.90 -13.76 -16.59
C SER A 623 12.16 -13.85 -17.46
N SER A 624 12.69 -15.05 -17.68
CA SER A 624 13.93 -15.28 -18.42
C SER A 624 13.84 -16.45 -19.40
N ILE A 625 14.51 -16.29 -20.54
CA ILE A 625 14.59 -17.34 -21.56
C ILE A 625 15.53 -18.45 -21.10
N SER A 626 15.09 -19.68 -21.18
CA SER A 626 15.85 -20.91 -20.87
C SER A 626 15.50 -22.01 -21.87
N ALA A 627 16.23 -23.13 -21.83
CA ALA A 627 15.92 -24.29 -22.64
C ALA A 627 14.51 -24.89 -22.39
N LYS A 628 13.85 -24.48 -21.29
CA LYS A 628 12.48 -24.87 -20.95
C LYS A 628 11.42 -23.86 -21.43
N THR A 629 11.83 -22.74 -22.06
CA THR A 629 10.91 -21.75 -22.61
C THR A 629 10.35 -22.27 -23.93
N SER A 630 9.02 -22.24 -24.09
CA SER A 630 8.34 -22.72 -25.28
C SER A 630 8.32 -21.66 -26.39
N TYR A 631 8.01 -20.42 -26.01
CA TYR A 631 7.93 -19.29 -26.93
C TYR A 631 8.38 -18.00 -26.29
N VAL A 632 8.88 -17.09 -27.13
CA VAL A 632 9.05 -15.67 -26.75
C VAL A 632 8.04 -14.87 -27.56
N VAL A 633 7.08 -14.23 -26.88
CA VAL A 633 6.17 -13.28 -27.53
C VAL A 633 6.89 -11.94 -27.60
N ALA A 634 7.20 -11.51 -28.82
CA ALA A 634 7.99 -10.33 -29.11
C ALA A 634 7.12 -9.20 -29.66
N GLY A 635 7.03 -8.10 -28.93
CA GLY A 635 6.51 -6.83 -29.42
C GLY A 635 7.61 -5.98 -30.08
N ALA A 636 7.26 -4.76 -30.47
CA ALA A 636 8.23 -3.77 -30.95
C ALA A 636 9.32 -3.52 -29.90
N ASN A 637 10.55 -3.26 -30.36
CA ASN A 637 11.70 -2.96 -29.49
C ASN A 637 12.10 -4.10 -28.51
N MET A 638 11.86 -5.37 -28.85
CA MET A 638 12.44 -6.48 -28.09
C MET A 638 13.96 -6.31 -27.92
N GLY A 639 14.45 -6.42 -26.69
CA GLY A 639 15.87 -6.27 -26.37
C GLY A 639 16.77 -7.24 -27.16
N PRO A 640 17.91 -6.77 -27.71
CA PRO A 640 18.78 -7.57 -28.58
C PRO A 640 19.35 -8.81 -27.88
N SER A 641 19.64 -8.75 -26.58
CA SER A 641 20.17 -9.89 -25.83
C SER A 641 19.15 -10.98 -25.63
N LYS A 642 17.87 -10.64 -25.40
CA LYS A 642 16.78 -11.64 -25.34
C LYS A 642 16.59 -12.30 -26.68
N ARG A 643 16.70 -11.54 -27.79
CA ARG A 643 16.64 -12.09 -29.15
C ARG A 643 17.80 -13.07 -29.39
N THR A 644 19.02 -12.65 -29.14
CA THR A 644 20.22 -13.51 -29.27
C THR A 644 20.11 -14.76 -28.40
N LYS A 645 19.61 -14.62 -27.16
CA LYS A 645 19.43 -15.75 -26.25
C LYS A 645 18.36 -16.73 -26.73
N ALA A 646 17.24 -16.23 -27.27
CA ALA A 646 16.21 -17.07 -27.88
C ALA A 646 16.76 -17.84 -29.08
N GLU A 647 17.48 -17.16 -29.99
CA GLU A 647 18.14 -17.75 -31.15
C GLU A 647 19.17 -18.82 -30.75
N THR A 648 20.03 -18.50 -29.76
CA THR A 648 21.06 -19.43 -29.25
C THR A 648 20.42 -20.69 -28.64
N LEU A 649 19.33 -20.54 -27.92
CA LEU A 649 18.61 -21.66 -27.29
C LEU A 649 17.56 -22.29 -28.23
N LYS A 650 17.43 -21.78 -29.46
CA LYS A 650 16.45 -22.21 -30.47
C LYS A 650 15.01 -22.14 -29.96
N VAL A 651 14.71 -21.13 -29.12
CA VAL A 651 13.35 -20.86 -28.66
C VAL A 651 12.62 -20.04 -29.72
N PRO A 652 11.45 -20.48 -30.21
CA PRO A 652 10.67 -19.75 -31.21
C PRO A 652 10.29 -18.35 -30.69
N ILE A 653 10.49 -17.35 -31.57
CA ILE A 653 10.03 -15.98 -31.33
C ILE A 653 8.78 -15.80 -32.18
N ILE A 654 7.67 -15.45 -31.53
CA ILE A 654 6.37 -15.21 -32.18
C ILE A 654 5.94 -13.75 -31.95
N SER A 655 5.19 -13.20 -32.89
CA SER A 655 4.58 -11.88 -32.78
C SER A 655 3.36 -11.90 -31.86
N GLU A 656 2.87 -10.72 -31.49
CA GLU A 656 1.60 -10.54 -30.78
C GLU A 656 0.43 -11.20 -31.54
N GLN A 657 0.38 -10.98 -32.84
CA GLN A 657 -0.69 -11.52 -33.68
C GLN A 657 -0.65 -13.07 -33.75
N GLU A 658 0.53 -13.65 -33.96
CA GLU A 658 0.70 -15.11 -33.94
C GLU A 658 0.31 -15.71 -32.59
N PHE A 659 0.61 -15.02 -31.48
CA PHE A 659 0.17 -15.45 -30.16
C PHE A 659 -1.36 -15.40 -30.01
N LEU A 660 -2.01 -14.31 -30.46
CA LEU A 660 -3.47 -14.19 -30.40
C LEU A 660 -4.16 -15.24 -31.28
N GLU A 661 -3.58 -15.58 -32.43
CA GLU A 661 -4.05 -16.68 -33.31
C GLU A 661 -3.93 -18.06 -32.64
N MET A 662 -2.96 -18.26 -31.70
CA MET A 662 -2.89 -19.51 -30.91
C MET A 662 -4.05 -19.66 -29.92
N LEU A 663 -4.79 -18.60 -29.62
CA LEU A 663 -5.91 -18.60 -28.69
C LEU A 663 -7.27 -18.71 -29.38
N MET A 664 -7.31 -18.58 -30.71
CA MET A 664 -8.51 -18.77 -31.55
C MET A 664 -8.69 -20.24 -31.91
#